data_2b0f651cf7e48c685938c17a66d060ed
#
_entry.id   2b0f651cf7e48c685938c17a66d060ed
#
_cell.length_a   1.000
_cell.length_b   1.000
_cell.length_c   1.000
_cell.angle_alpha   90.00
_cell.angle_beta   90.00
_cell.angle_gamma   90.00
#
_symmetry.space_group_name_H-M   'P 1'
#
loop_
_entity.id
_entity.type
_entity.pdbx_description
1 polymer ?
#
loop_
_entity_poly.entity_id
_entity_poly.type
_entity_poly.pdbx_seq_one_letter_code
_entity_poly.pdbx_strand_id
1 'polypeptide(L)'
;MTPLRQFSMTPLAKKGANPTMPGSFGRRARPVVLAWALPLLLGFVFLGAAATSAQAQVGSITGKITDESGDPVPFANVFIKGTQLGGTANAEGKFTIIKIPVGTYTMTAKSVGHAPIDKTVQVNANQVSTVDFKISEQAVKMKAVDIKGDIKIAIRKKDSSTKQIVTSEDLRSLPVDNYKEAIGLKAGVISQGGELHFRGGRGDEVLTIVNGIASRNPLRAEGVDLGLLAVSSSEQVMGGLDAQYGNALSGVISLTTREGGDKFGGEIRYFTDRYGEADKSFNNFERLSTGFGGPFLFPKTNYFISFEGTYTDTYLRNTATHQEHRFLNFIRLGNRQSNSAKLSSKLTFKLTPNEKLNLEVIKNQDLIGEYQNRWNRAGFVQVRHDSTAPTDGNVSTRYGAWSYFQVDSTYVPVNTAEHLPVNTEDYLQTALTWKHTLGVGTIYNLRASRQQWNSSRDVLDRMPWEYQQQPNNYYDFTNRVDGAYYVTNGDYPFYERKKTVTWTLNGDFSKKVGSHNLMTGGDINYNDFGFLRTSYPNVVTGQGLYGADRDEFRAFNPEGSFFMQDRWEYEGMVLNAGVRYDEFSVGNQISSAEVRDRTKSQISPRIGIAYPISDRDVMSFHYGRLFQVPDRQYIYQGRLFSATSRGNPNLEPQTTISYQLGVQHLFSKDIYGQFGVYFKDIFGLLTTVEQEIPGFAITVPTYVNADYASSRGVEFTLIKRFSHGFSGEVNYTYGNATGTASDPNRALAAAGNLRDQFKPTSEQPLNWDQRQNISATLGLGNEKDWRASFVYQFGSGFPYTPHEREERRQNPDLINSKRLPSVSTLSMQGERFFRAWGQSLTLYVQGTNLLDGENISDLEPTNWPDGAINPQAYNIYYTETGRAGGAFLTQDQDGDGREDWFPVHDPRVFAQGRTIRVGLGVQF
;
A
#
# COMPACT_ATOMS: atom_id res chain seq x y z
N MET A 1 13.74 -24.04 -56.31
CA MET A 1 12.93 -23.03 -57.03
C MET A 1 11.46 -23.31 -56.76
N THR A 2 10.89 -22.64 -55.79
CA THR A 2 9.45 -22.52 -55.60
C THR A 2 9.26 -21.30 -54.68
N PRO A 3 8.43 -20.32 -54.98
CA PRO A 3 8.44 -19.02 -54.34
C PRO A 3 7.63 -18.99 -53.04
N LEU A 4 8.21 -18.34 -52.08
CA LEU A 4 7.57 -17.93 -50.83
C LEU A 4 6.39 -16.98 -51.12
N ARG A 5 5.22 -17.35 -50.60
CA ARG A 5 4.04 -16.47 -50.56
C ARG A 5 4.27 -15.36 -49.53
N GLN A 6 4.33 -14.15 -50.01
CA GLN A 6 4.19 -12.94 -49.21
C GLN A 6 2.80 -12.87 -48.59
N PHE A 7 2.71 -12.83 -47.29
CA PHE A 7 1.50 -12.38 -46.60
C PHE A 7 1.55 -10.86 -46.52
N SER A 8 0.70 -10.20 -47.29
CA SER A 8 0.43 -8.78 -47.18
C SER A 8 -0.37 -8.51 -45.89
N MET A 9 0.21 -7.76 -45.00
CA MET A 9 -0.52 -7.20 -43.85
C MET A 9 -1.21 -5.90 -44.27
N THR A 10 -2.51 -5.90 -44.23
CA THR A 10 -3.33 -4.69 -44.38
C THR A 10 -3.36 -3.96 -43.02
N PRO A 11 -3.16 -2.65 -42.94
CA PRO A 11 -3.24 -1.93 -41.69
C PRO A 11 -4.69 -1.81 -41.21
N LEU A 12 -5.00 -2.39 -40.09
CA LEU A 12 -6.29 -2.24 -39.42
C LEU A 12 -6.38 -0.86 -38.74
N ALA A 13 -7.43 -0.17 -39.11
CA ALA A 13 -7.81 1.13 -38.58
C ALA A 13 -7.99 1.14 -37.08
N LYS A 14 -7.50 2.21 -36.44
CA LYS A 14 -7.68 2.56 -35.02
C LYS A 14 -9.16 2.57 -34.63
N LYS A 15 -9.61 1.55 -33.92
CA LYS A 15 -10.76 1.61 -33.02
C LYS A 15 -10.38 0.85 -31.75
N GLY A 16 -10.42 1.55 -30.63
CA GLY A 16 -10.01 1.07 -29.31
C GLY A 16 -10.73 -0.22 -28.90
N ALA A 17 -10.01 -1.31 -29.01
CA ALA A 17 -10.38 -2.56 -28.38
C ALA A 17 -9.10 -3.11 -27.75
N ASN A 18 -9.16 -3.35 -26.46
CA ASN A 18 -8.13 -4.08 -25.74
C ASN A 18 -7.73 -5.32 -26.53
N PRO A 19 -6.44 -5.53 -26.80
CA PRO A 19 -6.01 -6.76 -27.44
C PRO A 19 -6.30 -7.92 -26.52
N THR A 20 -7.31 -8.71 -26.86
CA THR A 20 -7.52 -10.04 -26.29
C THR A 20 -6.34 -10.91 -26.70
N MET A 21 -5.66 -11.47 -25.72
CA MET A 21 -4.63 -12.48 -25.97
C MET A 21 -5.21 -13.61 -26.85
N PRO A 22 -4.52 -14.02 -27.91
CA PRO A 22 -5.00 -15.09 -28.74
C PRO A 22 -4.87 -16.42 -28.02
N GLY A 23 -5.88 -17.22 -28.02
CA GLY A 23 -5.79 -18.61 -27.58
C GLY A 23 -7.05 -19.14 -26.95
N SER A 24 -8.02 -19.50 -27.75
CA SER A 24 -9.04 -20.47 -27.37
C SER A 24 -8.40 -21.84 -27.25
N PHE A 25 -8.06 -22.28 -26.05
CA PHE A 25 -7.83 -23.69 -25.79
C PHE A 25 -9.11 -24.32 -25.31
N GLY A 26 -9.51 -25.32 -26.04
CA GLY A 26 -10.73 -26.08 -25.87
C GLY A 26 -10.87 -26.68 -24.48
N ARG A 27 -12.10 -26.66 -24.05
CA ARG A 27 -12.71 -27.39 -22.95
C ARG A 27 -12.02 -28.71 -22.62
N ARG A 28 -11.45 -28.81 -21.45
CA ARG A 28 -11.44 -29.98 -20.55
C ARG A 28 -10.65 -29.65 -19.27
N ALA A 29 -11.17 -28.72 -18.44
CA ALA A 29 -10.83 -28.66 -17.03
C ALA A 29 -12.03 -29.20 -16.28
N ARG A 30 -11.96 -30.42 -15.78
CA ARG A 30 -12.88 -30.90 -14.75
C ARG A 30 -12.66 -30.04 -13.51
N PRO A 31 -13.72 -29.54 -12.86
CA PRO A 31 -13.59 -28.58 -11.79
C PRO A 31 -13.11 -29.29 -10.52
N VAL A 32 -11.87 -29.06 -10.15
CA VAL A 32 -11.37 -29.29 -8.79
C VAL A 32 -12.17 -28.46 -7.77
N VAL A 33 -12.80 -27.38 -8.23
CA VAL A 33 -13.65 -26.49 -7.43
C VAL A 33 -14.85 -27.20 -6.77
N LEU A 34 -15.35 -28.31 -7.33
CA LEU A 34 -16.48 -29.04 -6.70
C LEU A 34 -16.07 -29.88 -5.49
N ALA A 35 -14.80 -30.29 -5.40
CA ALA A 35 -14.30 -31.05 -4.26
C ALA A 35 -14.20 -30.23 -2.96
N TRP A 36 -14.12 -28.89 -3.07
CA TRP A 36 -13.97 -27.98 -1.93
C TRP A 36 -15.29 -27.35 -1.47
N ALA A 37 -16.28 -27.26 -2.36
CA ALA A 37 -17.61 -26.75 -2.01
C ALA A 37 -18.36 -27.69 -1.05
N LEU A 38 -18.11 -29.00 -1.13
CA LEU A 38 -18.81 -29.98 -0.32
C LEU A 38 -18.40 -29.94 1.16
N PRO A 39 -17.11 -29.88 1.55
CA PRO A 39 -16.74 -29.74 2.96
C PRO A 39 -17.17 -28.39 3.58
N LEU A 40 -17.19 -27.31 2.81
CA LEU A 40 -17.71 -26.03 3.28
C LEU A 40 -19.22 -26.07 3.53
N LEU A 41 -19.98 -26.69 2.64
CA LEU A 41 -21.42 -26.91 2.81
C LEU A 41 -21.75 -27.92 3.93
N LEU A 42 -20.99 -28.99 4.05
CA LEU A 42 -21.12 -29.97 5.13
C LEU A 42 -20.69 -29.40 6.49
N GLY A 43 -19.66 -28.56 6.54
CA GLY A 43 -19.31 -27.83 7.76
C GLY A 43 -20.42 -26.87 8.23
N PHE A 44 -21.15 -26.27 7.31
CA PHE A 44 -22.33 -25.45 7.63
C PHE A 44 -23.51 -26.23 8.14
N VAL A 45 -23.68 -27.47 7.67
CA VAL A 45 -24.82 -28.33 8.06
C VAL A 45 -24.54 -29.05 9.40
N PHE A 46 -23.30 -29.47 9.68
CA PHE A 46 -22.97 -30.14 10.92
C PHE A 46 -22.87 -29.20 12.14
N LEU A 47 -22.52 -27.93 11.97
CA LEU A 47 -22.52 -26.95 13.06
C LEU A 47 -23.93 -26.45 13.45
N GLY A 48 -24.93 -26.66 12.63
CA GLY A 48 -26.32 -26.33 12.95
C GLY A 48 -26.92 -27.21 14.03
N ALA A 49 -26.32 -28.36 14.37
CA ALA A 49 -26.84 -29.33 15.33
C ALA A 49 -26.26 -29.19 16.73
N ALA A 50 -25.15 -28.45 16.93
CA ALA A 50 -24.54 -28.19 18.24
C ALA A 50 -24.89 -26.79 18.67
N ALA A 51 -26.00 -26.62 19.34
CA ALA A 51 -26.41 -25.31 19.84
C ALA A 51 -25.48 -24.76 20.91
N THR A 52 -25.27 -23.51 20.82
CA THR A 52 -25.15 -22.43 21.79
C THR A 52 -23.85 -21.68 21.90
N SER A 53 -23.94 -20.38 21.62
CA SER A 53 -23.28 -19.17 22.07
C SER A 53 -22.10 -18.55 21.32
N ALA A 54 -22.28 -17.37 20.82
CA ALA A 54 -21.52 -16.64 19.84
C ALA A 54 -20.77 -15.41 20.31
N GLN A 55 -19.75 -14.96 19.65
CA GLN A 55 -19.02 -13.73 19.89
C GLN A 55 -19.11 -12.69 18.78
N ALA A 56 -18.86 -11.49 19.26
CA ALA A 56 -19.14 -10.27 18.59
C ALA A 56 -18.13 -9.99 17.46
N GLN A 57 -18.52 -10.20 16.25
CA GLN A 57 -18.03 -9.39 15.15
C GLN A 57 -18.39 -7.93 15.46
N VAL A 58 -17.51 -7.02 15.16
CA VAL A 58 -17.72 -5.61 15.44
C VAL A 58 -18.07 -4.86 14.16
N GLY A 59 -19.01 -3.94 14.25
CA GLY A 59 -19.27 -2.94 13.25
C GLY A 59 -18.93 -1.56 13.80
N SER A 60 -19.28 -0.54 13.05
CA SER A 60 -19.20 0.84 13.50
C SER A 60 -20.53 1.54 13.23
N ILE A 61 -20.79 2.58 14.01
CA ILE A 61 -21.93 3.46 13.81
C ILE A 61 -21.39 4.85 13.56
N THR A 62 -21.89 5.51 12.51
CA THR A 62 -21.67 6.92 12.26
C THR A 62 -23.02 7.63 12.16
N GLY A 63 -23.01 8.95 12.29
CA GLY A 63 -24.21 9.73 12.13
C GLY A 63 -24.01 11.20 12.41
N LYS A 64 -25.08 11.98 12.27
CA LYS A 64 -25.10 13.41 12.52
C LYS A 64 -26.16 13.74 13.58
N ILE A 65 -25.85 14.67 14.46
CA ILE A 65 -26.77 15.19 15.45
C ILE A 65 -27.10 16.63 15.09
N THR A 66 -28.40 16.89 14.92
CA THR A 66 -28.93 18.22 14.60
C THR A 66 -29.98 18.64 15.62
N ASP A 67 -30.22 19.91 15.77
CA ASP A 67 -31.36 20.46 16.46
C ASP A 67 -32.63 20.44 15.60
N GLU A 68 -33.74 21.00 16.11
CA GLU A 68 -35.02 21.06 15.40
C GLU A 68 -34.98 21.95 14.14
N SER A 69 -34.05 22.91 14.09
CA SER A 69 -33.85 23.82 12.96
C SER A 69 -32.99 23.19 11.86
N GLY A 70 -32.34 22.04 12.16
CA GLY A 70 -31.43 21.35 11.26
C GLY A 70 -29.97 21.75 11.45
N ASP A 71 -29.67 22.64 12.40
CA ASP A 71 -28.32 23.05 12.74
C ASP A 71 -27.57 21.91 13.47
N PRO A 72 -26.26 21.70 13.18
CA PRO A 72 -25.49 20.66 13.85
C PRO A 72 -25.36 20.99 15.36
N VAL A 73 -25.54 19.97 16.19
CA VAL A 73 -25.28 20.09 17.61
C VAL A 73 -23.90 19.54 17.94
N PRO A 74 -22.89 20.40 18.08
CA PRO A 74 -21.54 20.00 18.35
C PRO A 74 -21.39 19.42 19.76
N PHE A 75 -20.43 18.50 19.92
CA PHE A 75 -20.06 17.90 21.22
C PHE A 75 -21.20 17.15 21.93
N ALA A 76 -22.27 16.83 21.23
CA ALA A 76 -23.29 15.95 21.74
C ALA A 76 -22.70 14.54 21.96
N ASN A 77 -23.01 13.95 23.11
CA ASN A 77 -22.58 12.60 23.45
C ASN A 77 -23.59 11.58 22.91
N VAL A 78 -23.09 10.58 22.22
CA VAL A 78 -23.88 9.43 21.77
C VAL A 78 -23.35 8.18 22.44
N PHE A 79 -24.19 7.44 23.07
CA PHE A 79 -23.82 6.19 23.74
C PHE A 79 -24.86 5.10 23.53
N ILE A 80 -24.39 3.88 23.55
CA ILE A 80 -25.24 2.69 23.41
C ILE A 80 -25.69 2.29 24.81
N LYS A 81 -27.01 2.28 25.04
CA LYS A 81 -27.58 1.90 26.34
C LYS A 81 -27.16 0.50 26.75
N GLY A 82 -26.81 0.35 28.03
CA GLY A 82 -26.37 -0.94 28.61
C GLY A 82 -24.96 -1.36 28.22
N THR A 83 -24.20 -0.48 27.54
CA THR A 83 -22.80 -0.72 27.18
C THR A 83 -21.92 0.47 27.59
N GLN A 84 -20.60 0.30 27.46
CA GLN A 84 -19.65 1.40 27.64
C GLN A 84 -19.23 2.04 26.31
N LEU A 85 -19.92 1.71 25.22
CA LEU A 85 -19.59 2.19 23.89
C LEU A 85 -20.32 3.51 23.62
N GLY A 86 -19.56 4.52 23.19
CA GLY A 86 -20.10 5.83 22.87
C GLY A 86 -19.08 6.65 22.07
N GLY A 87 -19.54 7.81 21.61
CA GLY A 87 -18.73 8.80 20.92
C GLY A 87 -19.26 10.21 21.16
N THR A 88 -18.45 11.19 20.86
CA THR A 88 -18.84 12.60 20.91
C THR A 88 -18.91 13.14 19.49
N ALA A 89 -19.92 13.92 19.19
CA ALA A 89 -20.07 14.58 17.91
C ALA A 89 -19.02 15.70 17.77
N ASN A 90 -18.48 15.85 16.57
CA ASN A 90 -17.56 16.93 16.22
C ASN A 90 -18.30 18.29 16.02
N ALA A 91 -17.61 19.31 15.52
CA ALA A 91 -18.18 20.66 15.31
C ALA A 91 -19.36 20.65 14.33
N GLU A 92 -19.36 19.76 13.35
CA GLU A 92 -20.45 19.57 12.39
C GLU A 92 -21.56 18.64 12.89
N GLY A 93 -21.53 18.28 14.17
CA GLY A 93 -22.51 17.38 14.78
C GLY A 93 -22.32 15.89 14.37
N LYS A 94 -21.22 15.52 13.72
CA LYS A 94 -20.97 14.14 13.30
C LYS A 94 -20.31 13.33 14.40
N PHE A 95 -20.70 12.07 14.52
CA PHE A 95 -20.09 11.14 15.46
C PHE A 95 -19.78 9.80 14.77
N THR A 96 -18.82 9.07 15.30
CA THR A 96 -18.50 7.70 14.89
C THR A 96 -18.19 6.87 16.13
N ILE A 97 -18.86 5.74 16.25
CA ILE A 97 -18.59 4.74 17.28
C ILE A 97 -18.17 3.46 16.58
N ILE A 98 -16.99 3.01 16.91
CA ILE A 98 -16.36 1.86 16.26
C ILE A 98 -16.30 0.65 17.19
N LYS A 99 -16.11 -0.53 16.62
CA LYS A 99 -15.99 -1.78 17.38
C LYS A 99 -17.20 -2.11 18.24
N ILE A 100 -18.37 -1.84 17.74
CA ILE A 100 -19.61 -2.22 18.38
C ILE A 100 -19.86 -3.69 18.02
N PRO A 101 -20.02 -4.57 19.00
CA PRO A 101 -20.43 -5.95 18.71
C PRO A 101 -21.69 -5.95 17.87
N VAL A 102 -21.85 -6.95 17.04
CA VAL A 102 -23.04 -7.04 16.21
C VAL A 102 -24.26 -7.27 17.08
N GLY A 103 -25.35 -6.56 16.77
CA GLY A 103 -26.58 -6.65 17.50
C GLY A 103 -27.48 -5.43 17.23
N THR A 104 -28.65 -5.48 17.82
CA THR A 104 -29.59 -4.35 17.82
C THR A 104 -29.40 -3.58 19.11
N TYR A 105 -29.11 -2.29 19.00
CA TYR A 105 -28.81 -1.44 20.13
C TYR A 105 -29.75 -0.23 20.19
N THR A 106 -30.08 0.18 21.39
CA THR A 106 -30.68 1.49 21.62
C THR A 106 -29.57 2.48 21.93
N MET A 107 -29.44 3.46 21.07
CA MET A 107 -28.50 4.58 21.23
C MET A 107 -29.21 5.77 21.80
N THR A 108 -28.54 6.48 22.70
CA THR A 108 -29.00 7.77 23.22
C THR A 108 -28.07 8.87 22.79
N ALA A 109 -28.59 9.90 22.15
CA ALA A 109 -27.90 11.15 21.89
C ALA A 109 -28.28 12.16 22.98
N LYS A 110 -27.27 12.83 23.58
CA LYS A 110 -27.45 13.79 24.67
C LYS A 110 -26.51 14.98 24.49
N SER A 111 -27.03 16.20 24.62
CA SER A 111 -26.25 17.42 24.66
C SER A 111 -26.76 18.34 25.77
N VAL A 112 -25.87 19.24 26.24
CA VAL A 112 -26.25 20.26 27.22
C VAL A 112 -27.25 21.20 26.56
N GLY A 113 -28.38 21.44 27.24
CA GLY A 113 -29.45 22.29 26.69
C GLY A 113 -30.45 21.58 25.76
N HIS A 114 -30.30 20.29 25.55
CA HIS A 114 -31.20 19.52 24.68
C HIS A 114 -31.77 18.29 25.40
N ALA A 115 -32.99 17.91 25.03
CA ALA A 115 -33.60 16.68 25.52
C ALA A 115 -32.89 15.44 24.94
N PRO A 116 -32.55 14.44 25.75
CA PRO A 116 -31.95 13.21 25.22
C PRO A 116 -32.95 12.46 24.34
N ILE A 117 -32.49 11.90 23.24
CA ILE A 117 -33.31 11.11 22.33
C ILE A 117 -32.73 9.71 22.11
N ASP A 118 -33.59 8.72 22.07
CA ASP A 118 -33.21 7.33 21.82
C ASP A 118 -33.53 6.93 20.39
N LYS A 119 -32.61 6.17 19.76
CA LYS A 119 -32.86 5.49 18.49
C LYS A 119 -32.30 4.08 18.52
N THR A 120 -33.06 3.17 17.93
CA THR A 120 -32.60 1.79 17.76
C THR A 120 -31.82 1.65 16.47
N VAL A 121 -30.67 1.00 16.54
CA VAL A 121 -29.79 0.74 15.39
C VAL A 121 -29.37 -0.71 15.38
N GLN A 122 -29.27 -1.29 14.21
CA GLN A 122 -28.69 -2.58 14.00
C GLN A 122 -27.23 -2.42 13.56
N VAL A 123 -26.34 -3.05 14.29
CA VAL A 123 -24.90 -3.07 13.98
C VAL A 123 -24.57 -4.43 13.37
N ASN A 124 -24.03 -4.41 12.18
CA ASN A 124 -23.56 -5.60 11.47
C ASN A 124 -22.03 -5.63 11.44
N ALA A 125 -21.48 -6.84 11.35
CA ALA A 125 -20.04 -7.01 11.35
C ALA A 125 -19.36 -6.33 10.16
N ASN A 126 -18.26 -5.66 10.43
CA ASN A 126 -17.45 -4.94 9.43
C ASN A 126 -18.27 -3.97 8.56
N GLN A 127 -19.36 -3.43 9.09
CA GLN A 127 -20.18 -2.42 8.42
C GLN A 127 -20.29 -1.15 9.26
N VAL A 128 -20.48 -0.05 8.56
CA VAL A 128 -20.86 1.23 9.16
C VAL A 128 -22.36 1.36 9.09
N SER A 129 -23.05 1.39 10.23
CA SER A 129 -24.45 1.76 10.30
C SER A 129 -24.56 3.27 10.48
N THR A 130 -25.42 3.92 9.72
CA THR A 130 -25.64 5.37 9.85
C THR A 130 -26.91 5.64 10.66
N VAL A 131 -26.80 6.48 11.70
CA VAL A 131 -27.91 6.87 12.58
C VAL A 131 -27.84 8.36 12.88
N ASP A 132 -28.75 9.12 12.30
CA ASP A 132 -28.84 10.55 12.58
C ASP A 132 -29.82 10.83 13.74
N PHE A 133 -29.48 11.78 14.58
CA PHE A 133 -30.31 12.24 15.69
C PHE A 133 -30.77 13.65 15.47
N LYS A 134 -32.03 13.92 15.77
CA LYS A 134 -32.61 15.27 15.80
C LYS A 134 -33.04 15.53 17.25
N ILE A 135 -32.28 16.36 17.99
CA ILE A 135 -32.53 16.63 19.42
C ILE A 135 -33.20 18.00 19.59
N SER A 136 -34.23 18.07 20.45
CA SER A 136 -34.94 19.30 20.72
C SER A 136 -34.29 20.11 21.82
N GLU A 137 -34.32 21.44 21.72
CA GLU A 137 -33.89 22.32 22.81
C GLU A 137 -34.81 22.17 24.04
N GLN A 138 -34.22 21.99 25.18
CA GLN A 138 -34.94 21.96 26.47
C GLN A 138 -34.32 22.97 27.42
N ALA A 139 -35.10 23.98 27.80
CA ALA A 139 -34.71 24.95 28.81
C ALA A 139 -34.56 24.24 30.15
N VAL A 140 -33.36 23.94 30.54
CA VAL A 140 -33.03 23.31 31.84
C VAL A 140 -32.85 24.40 32.90
N LYS A 141 -33.78 24.51 33.85
CA LYS A 141 -33.50 25.14 35.15
C LYS A 141 -32.44 24.27 35.87
N MET A 142 -31.19 24.68 35.85
CA MET A 142 -30.09 23.96 36.48
C MET A 142 -30.18 24.00 38.00
N LYS A 143 -30.56 22.88 38.63
CA LYS A 143 -29.92 22.47 39.89
C LYS A 143 -28.58 21.85 39.49
N ALA A 144 -27.51 22.30 40.12
CA ALA A 144 -26.19 21.73 39.91
C ALA A 144 -26.23 20.20 40.17
N VAL A 145 -26.35 19.42 39.12
CA VAL A 145 -26.15 17.99 39.16
C VAL A 145 -24.74 17.76 38.69
N ASP A 146 -23.93 17.26 39.63
CA ASP A 146 -22.57 16.80 39.37
C ASP A 146 -22.67 15.61 38.37
N ILE A 147 -22.62 15.93 37.05
CA ILE A 147 -22.70 14.91 36.04
C ILE A 147 -21.29 14.30 35.90
N LYS A 148 -21.02 13.30 36.73
CA LYS A 148 -19.96 12.33 36.43
C LYS A 148 -20.37 11.50 35.20
N GLY A 149 -20.33 12.09 34.04
CA GLY A 149 -20.29 11.37 32.81
C GLY A 149 -18.91 10.73 32.68
N ASP A 150 -18.76 9.52 33.16
CA ASP A 150 -17.59 8.68 32.89
C ASP A 150 -17.51 8.43 31.38
N ILE A 151 -16.87 9.34 30.65
CA ILE A 151 -16.36 9.04 29.30
C ILE A 151 -15.14 8.16 29.57
N LYS A 152 -15.38 6.89 29.84
CA LYS A 152 -14.29 5.92 29.96
C LYS A 152 -13.64 5.79 28.58
N ILE A 153 -12.37 6.17 28.46
CA ILE A 153 -11.51 5.62 27.42
C ILE A 153 -11.60 4.12 27.63
N ALA A 154 -12.28 3.43 26.72
CA ALA A 154 -12.40 1.99 26.84
C ALA A 154 -11.04 1.38 26.54
N ILE A 155 -10.25 1.09 27.59
CA ILE A 155 -9.16 0.13 27.49
C ILE A 155 -9.79 -1.13 26.89
N ARG A 156 -9.17 -1.67 25.88
CA ARG A 156 -9.68 -2.85 25.20
C ARG A 156 -9.42 -4.09 26.03
N LYS A 157 -10.13 -4.21 27.14
CA LYS A 157 -9.97 -5.29 28.13
C LYS A 157 -10.05 -6.68 27.51
N LYS A 158 -10.62 -6.78 26.32
CA LYS A 158 -10.88 -8.06 25.67
C LYS A 158 -10.06 -8.31 24.39
N ASP A 159 -9.20 -7.40 23.98
CA ASP A 159 -8.35 -7.58 22.79
C ASP A 159 -7.00 -8.19 23.20
N SER A 160 -6.71 -9.39 22.70
CA SER A 160 -5.41 -10.05 22.90
C SER A 160 -4.35 -9.61 21.88
N SER A 161 -4.72 -8.79 20.90
CA SER A 161 -3.84 -8.31 19.84
C SER A 161 -3.61 -6.80 19.90
N THR A 162 -2.46 -6.35 19.40
CA THR A 162 -2.21 -4.91 19.23
C THR A 162 -2.93 -4.42 17.98
N LYS A 163 -3.97 -3.64 18.21
CA LYS A 163 -4.77 -3.02 17.15
C LYS A 163 -4.69 -1.51 17.27
N GLN A 164 -4.42 -0.84 16.17
CA GLN A 164 -4.48 0.61 16.06
C GLN A 164 -5.58 0.99 15.06
N ILE A 165 -6.18 2.15 15.26
CA ILE A 165 -7.27 2.62 14.41
C ILE A 165 -6.97 4.03 13.97
N VAL A 166 -7.18 4.25 12.68
CA VAL A 166 -7.24 5.58 12.07
C VAL A 166 -8.69 5.80 11.66
N THR A 167 -9.32 6.79 12.21
CA THR A 167 -10.72 7.12 11.90
C THR A 167 -10.80 8.06 10.69
N SER A 168 -12.00 8.22 10.14
CA SER A 168 -12.21 9.21 9.09
C SER A 168 -11.96 10.64 9.57
N GLU A 169 -12.09 10.91 10.87
CA GLU A 169 -11.77 12.21 11.45
C GLU A 169 -10.25 12.44 11.47
N ASP A 170 -9.47 11.43 11.86
CA ASP A 170 -8.01 11.51 11.79
C ASP A 170 -7.55 11.76 10.35
N LEU A 171 -8.09 11.02 9.37
CA LEU A 171 -7.78 11.19 7.95
C LEU A 171 -8.11 12.59 7.41
N ARG A 172 -9.08 13.28 8.02
CA ARG A 172 -9.48 14.63 7.63
C ARG A 172 -8.65 15.73 8.25
N SER A 173 -8.21 15.51 9.49
CA SER A 173 -7.56 16.52 10.31
C SER A 173 -6.05 16.51 10.18
N LEU A 174 -5.46 15.38 9.82
CA LEU A 174 -4.02 15.24 9.66
C LEU A 174 -3.56 15.79 8.30
N PRO A 175 -2.34 16.35 8.23
CA PRO A 175 -1.72 16.81 6.99
C PRO A 175 -1.17 15.61 6.18
N VAL A 176 -2.05 14.73 5.74
CA VAL A 176 -1.73 13.51 4.98
C VAL A 176 -2.45 13.49 3.64
N ASP A 177 -1.83 12.91 2.63
CA ASP A 177 -2.37 12.82 1.29
C ASP A 177 -3.15 11.52 1.03
N ASN A 178 -2.87 10.47 1.80
CA ASN A 178 -3.53 9.17 1.70
C ASN A 178 -3.59 8.47 3.07
N TYR A 179 -4.37 7.38 3.14
CA TYR A 179 -4.54 6.64 4.39
C TYR A 179 -3.25 5.90 4.83
N LYS A 180 -2.35 5.55 3.91
CA LYS A 180 -1.08 4.87 4.23
C LYS A 180 -0.15 5.79 5.01
N GLU A 181 -0.09 7.07 4.67
CA GLU A 181 0.66 8.07 5.43
C GLU A 181 0.14 8.18 6.87
N ALA A 182 -1.18 8.22 7.07
CA ALA A 182 -1.75 8.24 8.42
C ALA A 182 -1.43 6.96 9.21
N ILE A 183 -1.36 5.80 8.56
CA ILE A 183 -0.91 4.54 9.17
C ILE A 183 0.59 4.61 9.51
N GLY A 184 1.40 5.23 8.65
CA GLY A 184 2.84 5.43 8.88
C GLY A 184 3.16 6.24 10.15
N LEU A 185 2.19 6.98 10.71
CA LEU A 185 2.34 7.69 11.98
C LEU A 185 2.20 6.77 13.22
N LYS A 186 1.82 5.52 13.06
CA LYS A 186 1.54 4.61 14.17
C LYS A 186 2.80 3.88 14.64
N ALA A 187 2.87 3.58 15.95
CA ALA A 187 3.98 2.81 16.50
C ALA A 187 4.08 1.44 15.82
N GLY A 188 5.30 0.98 15.54
CA GLY A 188 5.56 -0.29 14.84
C GLY A 188 5.47 -0.21 13.32
N VAL A 189 5.25 0.97 12.75
CA VAL A 189 5.16 1.18 11.30
C VAL A 189 6.31 2.06 10.83
N ILE A 190 7.02 1.60 9.81
CA ILE A 190 8.03 2.36 9.08
C ILE A 190 7.51 2.56 7.65
N SER A 191 7.53 3.79 7.17
CA SER A 191 7.19 4.12 5.79
C SER A 191 8.46 4.45 5.02
N GLN A 192 8.71 3.71 3.93
CA GLN A 192 9.86 3.93 3.04
C GLN A 192 9.42 3.71 1.60
N GLY A 193 9.71 4.67 0.71
CA GLY A 193 9.38 4.55 -0.71
C GLY A 193 7.88 4.36 -1.02
N GLY A 194 6.97 4.76 -0.11
CA GLY A 194 5.53 4.53 -0.23
C GLY A 194 5.06 3.16 0.26
N GLU A 195 5.97 2.28 0.68
CA GLU A 195 5.68 1.00 1.31
C GLU A 195 5.57 1.13 2.83
N LEU A 196 4.78 0.26 3.43
CA LEU A 196 4.61 0.18 4.88
C LEU A 196 5.22 -1.10 5.41
N HIS A 197 6.22 -0.96 6.28
CA HIS A 197 6.88 -2.06 6.96
C HIS A 197 6.34 -2.19 8.37
N PHE A 198 5.62 -3.26 8.65
CA PHE A 198 5.06 -3.52 9.97
C PHE A 198 6.03 -4.34 10.82
N ARG A 199 6.52 -3.72 11.90
CA ARG A 199 7.44 -4.38 12.84
C ARG A 199 8.61 -5.06 12.13
N GLY A 200 9.26 -4.34 11.22
CA GLY A 200 10.43 -4.79 10.48
C GLY A 200 10.19 -5.86 9.43
N GLY A 201 8.95 -6.18 9.07
CA GLY A 201 8.64 -7.04 7.93
C GLY A 201 8.79 -6.31 6.60
N ARG A 202 8.80 -7.04 5.50
CA ARG A 202 8.78 -6.48 4.14
C ARG A 202 7.43 -5.83 3.84
N GLY A 203 7.38 -4.88 2.91
CA GLY A 203 6.13 -4.23 2.49
C GLY A 203 5.11 -5.22 1.91
N ASP A 204 5.57 -6.22 1.20
CA ASP A 204 4.75 -7.30 0.61
C ASP A 204 4.15 -8.28 1.64
N GLU A 205 4.59 -8.24 2.89
CA GLU A 205 4.06 -9.06 4.00
C GLU A 205 2.81 -8.48 4.65
N VAL A 206 2.40 -7.27 4.26
CA VAL A 206 1.21 -6.59 4.78
C VAL A 206 0.01 -6.85 3.87
N LEU A 207 -1.08 -7.34 4.44
CA LEU A 207 -2.33 -7.59 3.72
C LEU A 207 -3.30 -6.43 3.87
N THR A 208 -3.78 -5.88 2.76
CA THR A 208 -4.91 -4.93 2.76
C THR A 208 -6.23 -5.68 2.57
N ILE A 209 -7.20 -5.39 3.42
CA ILE A 209 -8.56 -5.94 3.37
C ILE A 209 -9.53 -4.78 3.25
N VAL A 210 -10.47 -4.84 2.30
CA VAL A 210 -11.54 -3.86 2.14
C VAL A 210 -12.88 -4.53 2.40
N ASN A 211 -13.59 -4.09 3.43
CA ASN A 211 -14.89 -4.65 3.86
C ASN A 211 -14.91 -6.19 4.03
N GLY A 212 -13.77 -6.76 4.47
CA GLY A 212 -13.62 -8.19 4.70
C GLY A 212 -13.18 -8.99 3.46
N ILE A 213 -12.87 -8.33 2.34
CA ILE A 213 -12.32 -8.94 1.13
C ILE A 213 -10.84 -8.58 1.04
N ALA A 214 -9.98 -9.58 0.92
CA ALA A 214 -8.56 -9.39 0.70
C ALA A 214 -8.33 -8.70 -0.65
N SER A 215 -7.61 -7.58 -0.63
CA SER A 215 -7.22 -6.82 -1.81
C SER A 215 -5.72 -6.93 -1.96
N ARG A 216 -5.25 -7.86 -2.76
CA ARG A 216 -3.84 -8.12 -3.01
C ARG A 216 -3.63 -8.53 -4.46
N ASN A 217 -2.71 -7.86 -5.15
CA ASN A 217 -2.28 -8.29 -6.47
C ASN A 217 -1.35 -9.50 -6.33
N PRO A 218 -1.70 -10.70 -6.88
CA PRO A 218 -0.89 -11.90 -6.74
C PRO A 218 0.50 -11.83 -7.37
N LEU A 219 0.73 -10.90 -8.30
CA LEU A 219 2.03 -10.70 -8.98
C LEU A 219 2.93 -9.67 -8.32
N ARG A 220 2.39 -8.79 -7.45
CA ARG A 220 3.16 -7.68 -6.85
C ARG A 220 2.91 -7.48 -5.36
N ALA A 221 2.05 -8.28 -4.76
CA ALA A 221 1.62 -8.18 -3.36
C ALA A 221 1.08 -6.81 -2.90
N GLU A 222 0.74 -5.94 -3.83
CA GLU A 222 0.20 -4.60 -3.54
C GLU A 222 -1.29 -4.66 -3.22
N GLY A 223 -1.73 -3.81 -2.27
CA GLY A 223 -3.13 -3.61 -1.93
C GLY A 223 -3.73 -2.39 -2.63
N VAL A 224 -5.06 -2.36 -2.75
CA VAL A 224 -5.79 -1.23 -3.34
C VAL A 224 -5.61 0.04 -2.53
N ASP A 225 -5.49 1.17 -3.21
CA ASP A 225 -5.57 2.49 -2.61
C ASP A 225 -7.00 3.04 -2.69
N LEU A 226 -7.41 3.81 -1.69
CA LEU A 226 -8.75 4.43 -1.61
C LEU A 226 -8.63 5.92 -1.34
N GLY A 227 -9.49 6.69 -1.97
CA GLY A 227 -9.60 8.12 -1.66
C GLY A 227 -9.99 8.36 -0.18
N LEU A 228 -9.46 9.43 0.42
CA LEU A 228 -9.64 9.73 1.84
C LEU A 228 -11.11 9.81 2.26
N LEU A 229 -11.99 10.33 1.39
CA LEU A 229 -13.41 10.43 1.67
C LEU A 229 -14.18 9.11 1.51
N ALA A 230 -13.59 8.10 0.88
CA ALA A 230 -14.16 6.75 0.80
C ALA A 230 -14.04 5.98 2.12
N VAL A 231 -12.96 6.24 2.88
CA VAL A 231 -12.63 5.47 4.09
C VAL A 231 -13.41 5.99 5.29
N SER A 232 -14.12 5.10 5.96
CA SER A 232 -14.77 5.35 7.26
C SER A 232 -13.82 5.10 8.42
N SER A 233 -13.09 4.01 8.36
CA SER A 233 -12.06 3.66 9.35
C SER A 233 -11.04 2.70 8.74
N SER A 234 -9.83 2.74 9.27
CA SER A 234 -8.76 1.80 9.00
C SER A 234 -8.31 1.18 10.32
N GLU A 235 -8.37 -0.13 10.43
CA GLU A 235 -7.84 -0.89 11.56
C GLU A 235 -6.54 -1.56 11.14
N GLN A 236 -5.46 -1.31 11.86
CA GLN A 236 -4.17 -1.96 11.67
C GLN A 236 -3.97 -3.01 12.75
N VAL A 237 -3.76 -4.25 12.33
CA VAL A 237 -3.38 -5.35 13.21
C VAL A 237 -1.93 -5.70 12.92
N MET A 238 -1.01 -5.25 13.77
CA MET A 238 0.44 -5.39 13.55
C MET A 238 1.05 -6.58 14.27
N GLY A 239 0.24 -7.34 14.95
CA GLY A 239 0.63 -8.56 15.66
C GLY A 239 -0.57 -9.11 16.36
N GLY A 240 -0.50 -10.38 16.75
CA GLY A 240 -1.66 -11.02 17.29
C GLY A 240 -2.78 -11.22 16.27
N LEU A 241 -2.41 -11.61 15.05
CA LEU A 241 -3.37 -11.86 13.99
C LEU A 241 -4.29 -13.03 14.36
N ASP A 242 -5.58 -12.78 14.43
CA ASP A 242 -6.63 -13.78 14.62
C ASP A 242 -6.62 -14.81 13.46
N ALA A 243 -7.17 -16.01 13.66
CA ALA A 243 -7.17 -17.09 12.66
C ALA A 243 -7.92 -16.73 11.37
N GLN A 244 -8.83 -15.76 11.41
CA GLN A 244 -9.53 -15.25 10.22
C GLN A 244 -8.59 -14.59 9.19
N TYR A 245 -7.42 -14.10 9.60
CA TYR A 245 -6.47 -13.44 8.72
C TYR A 245 -5.46 -14.43 8.17
N GLY A 246 -5.32 -14.52 6.86
CA GLY A 246 -4.34 -15.36 6.16
C GLY A 246 -3.54 -14.57 5.15
N ASN A 247 -2.56 -15.23 4.54
CA ASN A 247 -1.71 -14.68 3.49
C ASN A 247 -1.03 -13.34 3.86
N ALA A 248 -0.59 -13.23 5.13
CA ALA A 248 0.10 -12.08 5.71
C ALA A 248 1.13 -12.54 6.74
N LEU A 249 2.35 -12.02 6.70
CA LEU A 249 3.44 -12.35 7.63
C LEU A 249 3.69 -11.27 8.68
N SER A 250 3.37 -10.01 8.37
CA SER A 250 3.72 -8.88 9.23
C SER A 250 2.52 -8.17 9.83
N GLY A 251 1.43 -8.05 9.09
CA GLY A 251 0.25 -7.37 9.58
C GLY A 251 -0.88 -7.26 8.56
N VAL A 252 -1.98 -6.67 9.03
CA VAL A 252 -3.19 -6.49 8.24
C VAL A 252 -3.68 -5.04 8.36
N ILE A 253 -4.02 -4.43 7.24
CA ILE A 253 -4.74 -3.17 7.15
C ILE A 253 -6.18 -3.49 6.75
N SER A 254 -7.12 -3.31 7.66
CA SER A 254 -8.54 -3.54 7.39
C SER A 254 -9.25 -2.20 7.20
N LEU A 255 -9.65 -1.92 5.97
CA LEU A 255 -10.35 -0.71 5.56
C LEU A 255 -11.86 -0.96 5.56
N THR A 256 -12.60 -0.05 6.17
CA THR A 256 -14.06 -0.01 6.08
C THR A 256 -14.44 1.21 5.25
N THR A 257 -15.20 1.00 4.17
CA THR A 257 -15.69 2.10 3.34
C THR A 257 -16.99 2.68 3.90
N ARG A 258 -17.26 3.95 3.57
CA ARG A 258 -18.47 4.66 4.02
C ARG A 258 -19.74 4.09 3.41
N GLU A 259 -20.85 4.30 4.10
CA GLU A 259 -22.20 4.02 3.64
C GLU A 259 -23.03 5.31 3.61
N GLY A 260 -24.05 5.33 2.77
CA GLY A 260 -25.00 6.44 2.71
C GLY A 260 -25.87 6.53 3.96
N GLY A 261 -26.13 7.75 4.40
CA GLY A 261 -27.07 8.04 5.48
C GLY A 261 -28.53 7.97 5.05
N ASP A 262 -29.44 8.16 6.02
CA ASP A 262 -30.87 8.24 5.76
C ASP A 262 -31.28 9.60 5.17
N LYS A 263 -30.35 10.57 5.11
CA LYS A 263 -30.51 11.86 4.45
C LYS A 263 -29.38 12.05 3.44
N PHE A 264 -29.67 12.79 2.39
CA PHE A 264 -28.66 13.24 1.45
C PHE A 264 -27.69 14.19 2.15
N GLY A 265 -26.40 13.97 1.91
CA GLY A 265 -25.35 14.83 2.43
C GLY A 265 -24.02 14.46 1.79
N GLY A 266 -23.10 15.39 1.82
CA GLY A 266 -21.82 15.16 1.17
C GLY A 266 -20.78 16.21 1.52
N GLU A 267 -19.61 16.02 0.91
CA GLU A 267 -18.46 16.87 1.09
C GLU A 267 -17.67 16.96 -0.21
N ILE A 268 -17.24 18.15 -0.56
CA ILE A 268 -16.33 18.43 -1.67
C ILE A 268 -15.14 19.15 -1.08
N ARG A 269 -13.93 18.72 -1.45
CA ARG A 269 -12.65 19.36 -1.08
C ARG A 269 -11.82 19.58 -2.31
N TYR A 270 -11.21 20.73 -2.41
CA TYR A 270 -10.21 21.04 -3.43
C TYR A 270 -8.96 21.59 -2.77
N PHE A 271 -7.80 21.07 -3.14
CA PHE A 271 -6.50 21.54 -2.69
C PHE A 271 -5.62 21.86 -3.89
N THR A 272 -4.80 22.91 -3.77
CA THR A 272 -3.83 23.28 -4.80
C THR A 272 -2.61 23.97 -4.18
N ASP A 273 -1.46 23.86 -4.83
CA ASP A 273 -0.28 24.71 -4.58
C ASP A 273 -0.11 25.78 -5.66
N ARG A 274 -1.02 25.86 -6.64
CA ARG A 274 -1.02 26.82 -7.75
C ARG A 274 -1.69 28.12 -7.33
N TYR A 275 -1.03 28.87 -6.49
CA TYR A 275 -1.44 30.21 -6.11
C TYR A 275 -0.34 31.21 -6.51
N GLY A 276 -0.68 32.18 -7.37
CA GLY A 276 0.26 33.10 -7.96
C GLY A 276 0.58 32.77 -9.42
N GLU A 277 1.77 33.12 -9.89
CA GLU A 277 2.23 32.81 -11.24
C GLU A 277 2.52 31.32 -11.38
N ALA A 278 2.14 30.74 -12.51
CA ALA A 278 2.19 29.27 -12.72
C ALA A 278 3.62 28.69 -12.61
N ASP A 279 4.63 29.47 -13.00
CA ASP A 279 6.04 29.12 -12.91
C ASP A 279 6.62 29.15 -11.48
N LYS A 280 5.88 29.72 -10.53
CA LYS A 280 6.20 29.75 -9.09
C LYS A 280 5.48 28.69 -8.28
N SER A 281 4.68 27.84 -8.92
CA SER A 281 4.07 26.67 -8.28
C SER A 281 5.14 25.65 -7.89
N PHE A 282 5.02 25.05 -6.69
CA PHE A 282 5.97 24.07 -6.20
C PHE A 282 5.93 22.78 -7.04
N ASN A 283 4.75 22.13 -7.12
CA ASN A 283 4.58 20.86 -7.82
C ASN A 283 3.39 20.85 -8.78
N ASN A 284 2.77 21.96 -9.06
CA ASN A 284 1.52 22.05 -9.82
C ASN A 284 0.45 21.08 -9.29
N PHE A 285 0.36 20.98 -7.98
CA PHE A 285 -0.52 20.03 -7.32
C PHE A 285 -1.96 20.48 -7.35
N GLU A 286 -2.84 19.58 -7.73
CA GLU A 286 -4.29 19.77 -7.69
C GLU A 286 -4.94 18.46 -7.20
N ARG A 287 -5.81 18.56 -6.20
CA ARG A 287 -6.60 17.42 -5.71
C ARG A 287 -8.05 17.83 -5.51
N LEU A 288 -8.94 17.11 -6.18
CA LEU A 288 -10.38 17.20 -5.98
C LEU A 288 -10.85 15.91 -5.30
N SER A 289 -11.41 16.03 -4.11
CA SER A 289 -12.03 14.91 -3.40
C SER A 289 -13.50 15.21 -3.19
N THR A 290 -14.38 14.28 -3.56
CA THR A 290 -15.83 14.38 -3.37
C THR A 290 -16.35 13.12 -2.70
N GLY A 291 -17.33 13.27 -1.85
CA GLY A 291 -18.01 12.14 -1.23
C GLY A 291 -19.43 12.54 -0.87
N PHE A 292 -20.41 11.83 -1.38
CA PHE A 292 -21.81 12.08 -1.11
C PHE A 292 -22.63 10.80 -1.06
N GLY A 293 -23.69 10.83 -0.28
CA GLY A 293 -24.57 9.69 -0.12
C GLY A 293 -25.90 10.06 0.51
N GLY A 294 -26.79 9.11 0.51
CA GLY A 294 -28.14 9.31 1.02
C GLY A 294 -29.06 8.13 0.68
N PRO A 295 -30.38 8.33 0.83
CA PRO A 295 -31.35 7.34 0.40
C PRO A 295 -31.35 7.21 -1.14
N PHE A 296 -31.52 5.99 -1.62
CA PHE A 296 -31.63 5.70 -3.05
C PHE A 296 -33.10 5.57 -3.47
N LEU A 297 -33.35 5.41 -4.77
CA LEU A 297 -34.69 5.34 -5.36
C LEU A 297 -35.62 4.26 -4.76
N PHE A 298 -35.02 3.16 -4.26
CA PHE A 298 -35.79 2.08 -3.65
C PHE A 298 -35.89 2.25 -2.12
N PRO A 299 -37.03 1.91 -1.51
CA PRO A 299 -37.18 1.96 -0.06
C PRO A 299 -36.08 1.14 0.66
N LYS A 300 -35.61 1.64 1.79
CA LYS A 300 -34.56 0.98 2.61
C LYS A 300 -33.23 0.76 1.89
N THR A 301 -32.98 1.53 0.85
CA THR A 301 -31.73 1.48 0.08
C THR A 301 -31.00 2.79 0.23
N ASN A 302 -29.69 2.71 0.53
CA ASN A 302 -28.81 3.86 0.67
C ASN A 302 -27.63 3.72 -0.29
N TYR A 303 -27.09 4.83 -0.75
CA TYR A 303 -25.89 4.85 -1.57
C TYR A 303 -24.83 5.79 -1.01
N PHE A 304 -23.58 5.49 -1.31
CA PHE A 304 -22.46 6.40 -1.09
C PHE A 304 -21.51 6.31 -2.28
N ILE A 305 -21.10 7.46 -2.80
CA ILE A 305 -20.14 7.58 -3.90
C ILE A 305 -19.06 8.55 -3.47
N SER A 306 -17.82 8.19 -3.69
CA SER A 306 -16.68 9.09 -3.53
C SER A 306 -15.78 9.03 -4.76
N PHE A 307 -15.28 10.20 -5.13
CA PHE A 307 -14.28 10.36 -6.19
C PHE A 307 -13.13 11.20 -5.65
N GLU A 308 -11.92 10.81 -5.99
CA GLU A 308 -10.70 11.59 -5.75
C GLU A 308 -9.84 11.59 -7.00
N GLY A 309 -9.53 12.79 -7.49
CA GLY A 309 -8.57 13.01 -8.57
C GLY A 309 -7.40 13.81 -8.05
N THR A 310 -6.17 13.33 -8.26
CA THR A 310 -4.94 14.01 -7.88
C THR A 310 -4.02 14.15 -9.08
N TYR A 311 -3.52 15.35 -9.31
CA TYR A 311 -2.64 15.69 -10.42
C TYR A 311 -1.45 16.47 -9.91
N THR A 312 -0.22 16.03 -10.22
CA THR A 312 0.99 16.69 -9.75
C THR A 312 2.18 16.42 -10.65
N ASP A 313 3.04 17.40 -10.82
CA ASP A 313 4.32 17.23 -11.52
C ASP A 313 5.42 16.67 -10.60
N THR A 314 5.15 16.48 -9.33
CA THR A 314 6.09 16.10 -8.27
C THR A 314 7.33 17.01 -8.19
N TYR A 315 8.21 16.78 -7.24
CA TYR A 315 9.49 17.51 -7.18
C TYR A 315 10.54 16.94 -8.14
N LEU A 316 10.37 15.68 -8.57
CA LEU A 316 11.16 15.03 -9.61
C LEU A 316 10.55 15.34 -10.96
N ARG A 317 10.68 16.59 -11.40
CA ARG A 317 10.04 17.05 -12.62
C ARG A 317 10.48 16.26 -13.84
N ASN A 318 9.52 15.71 -14.53
CA ASN A 318 9.67 15.05 -15.81
C ASN A 318 8.78 15.77 -16.83
N THR A 319 9.30 16.00 -18.01
CA THR A 319 8.55 16.58 -19.12
C THR A 319 7.88 15.53 -19.99
N ALA A 320 7.83 14.26 -19.53
CA ALA A 320 7.17 13.18 -20.28
C ALA A 320 5.72 13.56 -20.58
N THR A 321 5.38 13.54 -21.83
CA THR A 321 4.00 13.68 -22.30
C THR A 321 3.38 12.29 -22.36
N HIS A 322 2.24 12.15 -21.70
CA HIS A 322 1.46 10.93 -21.82
C HIS A 322 0.53 11.02 -23.02
N GLN A 323 0.14 9.88 -23.58
CA GLN A 323 -1.06 9.84 -24.39
C GLN A 323 -2.27 10.19 -23.53
N GLU A 324 -3.32 10.73 -24.15
CA GLU A 324 -4.54 11.12 -23.42
C GLU A 324 -5.22 9.86 -22.83
N HIS A 325 -5.11 9.67 -21.52
CA HIS A 325 -5.86 8.64 -20.80
C HIS A 325 -7.17 9.20 -20.28
N ARG A 326 -8.19 8.34 -20.24
CA ARG A 326 -9.52 8.72 -19.74
C ARG A 326 -10.00 7.75 -18.69
N PHE A 327 -10.20 8.26 -17.50
CA PHE A 327 -10.88 7.52 -16.44
C PHE A 327 -12.37 7.40 -16.76
N LEU A 328 -12.92 6.19 -16.66
CA LEU A 328 -14.30 5.87 -17.06
C LEU A 328 -14.68 6.32 -18.50
N ASN A 329 -13.71 6.45 -19.39
CA ASN A 329 -13.86 6.89 -20.79
C ASN A 329 -14.27 8.37 -21.00
N PHE A 330 -14.48 9.15 -19.96
CA PHE A 330 -14.91 10.55 -20.09
C PHE A 330 -14.13 11.55 -19.24
N ILE A 331 -13.56 11.18 -18.08
CA ILE A 331 -12.72 12.09 -17.28
C ILE A 331 -11.29 12.03 -17.82
N ARG A 332 -10.82 13.15 -18.36
CA ARG A 332 -9.41 13.26 -18.77
C ARG A 332 -8.51 13.24 -17.57
N LEU A 333 -7.54 12.35 -17.57
CA LEU A 333 -6.40 12.45 -16.67
C LEU A 333 -5.45 13.49 -17.25
N GLY A 334 -5.02 14.43 -16.41
CA GLY A 334 -4.19 15.56 -16.86
C GLY A 334 -2.81 15.14 -17.37
N ASN A 335 -2.09 16.10 -17.98
CA ASN A 335 -0.71 15.88 -18.46
C ASN A 335 0.31 16.25 -17.37
N ARG A 336 0.13 15.68 -16.16
CA ARG A 336 1.10 15.82 -15.07
C ARG A 336 1.97 14.57 -15.01
N GLN A 337 3.11 14.66 -14.36
CA GLN A 337 3.97 13.51 -14.14
C GLN A 337 3.24 12.39 -13.39
N SER A 338 2.42 12.75 -12.41
CA SER A 338 1.58 11.80 -11.68
C SER A 338 0.13 12.21 -11.75
N ASN A 339 -0.72 11.31 -12.23
CA ASN A 339 -2.16 11.47 -12.33
C ASN A 339 -2.83 10.28 -11.69
N SER A 340 -3.73 10.51 -10.76
CA SER A 340 -4.47 9.48 -10.04
C SER A 340 -5.95 9.80 -10.04
N ALA A 341 -6.78 8.80 -10.32
CA ALA A 341 -8.23 8.89 -10.19
C ALA A 341 -8.77 7.66 -9.46
N LYS A 342 -9.54 7.88 -8.41
CA LYS A 342 -10.08 6.84 -7.54
C LYS A 342 -11.58 7.05 -7.36
N LEU A 343 -12.35 6.03 -7.66
CA LEU A 343 -13.80 5.99 -7.46
C LEU A 343 -14.16 4.84 -6.52
N SER A 344 -14.95 5.12 -5.51
CA SER A 344 -15.58 4.10 -4.68
C SER A 344 -17.08 4.35 -4.62
N SER A 345 -17.87 3.32 -4.90
CA SER A 345 -19.34 3.38 -4.87
C SER A 345 -19.86 2.19 -4.09
N LYS A 346 -20.76 2.44 -3.16
CA LYS A 346 -21.43 1.42 -2.36
C LYS A 346 -22.93 1.65 -2.36
N LEU A 347 -23.67 0.62 -2.73
CA LEU A 347 -25.13 0.55 -2.65
C LEU A 347 -25.50 -0.47 -1.56
N THR A 348 -26.30 -0.02 -0.60
CA THR A 348 -26.68 -0.80 0.57
C THR A 348 -28.18 -1.03 0.58
N PHE A 349 -28.59 -2.29 0.54
CA PHE A 349 -29.98 -2.73 0.64
C PHE A 349 -30.23 -3.30 2.06
N LYS A 350 -31.09 -2.67 2.82
CA LYS A 350 -31.55 -3.16 4.12
C LYS A 350 -32.79 -4.04 3.86
N LEU A 351 -32.58 -5.34 3.52
CA LEU A 351 -33.66 -6.27 3.10
C LEU A 351 -34.63 -6.49 4.23
N THR A 352 -34.13 -6.81 5.41
CA THR A 352 -34.88 -6.88 6.66
C THR A 352 -34.09 -6.16 7.75
N PRO A 353 -34.62 -5.98 8.97
CA PRO A 353 -33.84 -5.43 10.09
C PRO A 353 -32.56 -6.23 10.39
N ASN A 354 -32.54 -7.51 10.03
CA ASN A 354 -31.47 -8.44 10.32
C ASN A 354 -30.61 -8.79 9.10
N GLU A 355 -31.00 -8.33 7.90
CA GLU A 355 -30.31 -8.66 6.66
C GLU A 355 -29.90 -7.43 5.88
N LYS A 356 -28.69 -7.45 5.41
CA LYS A 356 -28.08 -6.37 4.65
C LYS A 356 -27.30 -6.92 3.45
N LEU A 357 -27.58 -6.38 2.28
CA LEU A 357 -26.86 -6.69 1.06
C LEU A 357 -26.13 -5.43 0.58
N ASN A 358 -24.85 -5.53 0.35
CA ASN A 358 -24.03 -4.44 -0.18
C ASN A 358 -23.49 -4.81 -1.55
N LEU A 359 -23.67 -3.94 -2.51
CA LEU A 359 -22.98 -3.95 -3.79
C LEU A 359 -21.94 -2.83 -3.77
N GLU A 360 -20.68 -3.18 -4.04
CA GLU A 360 -19.57 -2.23 -4.04
C GLU A 360 -18.78 -2.29 -5.34
N VAL A 361 -18.40 -1.13 -5.84
CA VAL A 361 -17.52 -0.97 -7.00
C VAL A 361 -16.40 -0.02 -6.62
N ILE A 362 -15.16 -0.45 -6.79
CA ILE A 362 -13.95 0.36 -6.62
C ILE A 362 -13.21 0.37 -7.95
N LYS A 363 -12.91 1.55 -8.46
CA LYS A 363 -12.16 1.75 -9.70
C LYS A 363 -11.06 2.77 -9.45
N ASN A 364 -9.81 2.36 -9.69
CA ASN A 364 -8.66 3.26 -9.65
C ASN A 364 -7.93 3.25 -10.97
N GLN A 365 -7.30 4.37 -11.28
CA GLN A 365 -6.35 4.48 -12.38
C GLN A 365 -5.25 5.45 -11.97
N ASP A 366 -4.02 4.97 -12.00
CA ASP A 366 -2.83 5.73 -11.68
C ASP A 366 -1.89 5.72 -12.87
N LEU A 367 -1.37 6.90 -13.24
CA LEU A 367 -0.37 7.09 -14.29
C LEU A 367 0.79 7.87 -13.68
N ILE A 368 1.97 7.26 -13.66
CA ILE A 368 3.16 7.84 -13.06
C ILE A 368 4.29 7.77 -14.08
N GLY A 369 4.70 8.94 -14.61
CA GLY A 369 5.87 9.06 -15.45
C GLY A 369 7.13 8.83 -14.63
N GLU A 370 8.02 7.96 -15.10
CA GLU A 370 9.29 7.71 -14.44
C GLU A 370 10.24 8.90 -14.56
N TYR A 371 11.06 9.05 -13.54
CA TYR A 371 12.16 9.98 -13.56
C TYR A 371 13.48 9.21 -13.65
N GLN A 372 14.28 9.53 -14.66
CA GLN A 372 15.65 9.06 -14.79
C GLN A 372 16.55 10.25 -15.11
N ASN A 373 17.51 10.55 -14.24
CA ASN A 373 18.34 11.76 -14.37
C ASN A 373 19.01 11.87 -15.75
N ARG A 374 19.49 10.76 -16.32
CA ARG A 374 20.12 10.73 -17.64
C ARG A 374 19.18 11.01 -18.82
N TRP A 375 17.89 10.78 -18.63
CA TRP A 375 16.86 10.96 -19.66
C TRP A 375 16.10 12.27 -19.47
N ASN A 376 16.26 12.92 -18.35
CA ASN A 376 15.49 14.11 -17.99
C ASN A 376 16.13 15.40 -18.49
N ARG A 377 16.38 15.47 -19.80
CA ARG A 377 16.90 16.68 -20.42
C ARG A 377 15.98 17.11 -21.56
N ALA A 378 15.62 18.38 -21.55
CA ALA A 378 14.94 19.05 -22.64
C ALA A 378 15.80 20.21 -23.14
N GLY A 379 15.78 20.47 -24.43
CA GLY A 379 16.50 21.59 -25.06
C GLY A 379 17.31 21.18 -26.27
N PHE A 380 18.46 21.82 -26.46
CA PHE A 380 19.36 21.52 -27.55
C PHE A 380 20.64 20.88 -27.01
N VAL A 381 21.06 19.83 -27.65
CA VAL A 381 22.27 19.09 -27.32
C VAL A 381 23.28 19.22 -28.47
N GLN A 382 24.50 19.49 -28.12
CA GLN A 382 25.58 19.41 -29.09
C GLN A 382 25.94 17.95 -29.32
N VAL A 383 25.65 17.44 -30.50
CA VAL A 383 26.01 16.07 -30.90
C VAL A 383 27.47 16.02 -31.24
N ARG A 384 28.20 15.10 -30.66
CA ARG A 384 29.60 14.82 -30.99
C ARG A 384 29.65 13.56 -31.83
N HIS A 385 30.23 13.66 -33.03
CA HIS A 385 30.54 12.53 -33.84
C HIS A 385 32.02 12.22 -33.75
N ASP A 386 32.37 10.99 -33.45
CA ASP A 386 33.75 10.52 -33.60
C ASP A 386 33.93 9.97 -35.03
N SER A 387 34.56 10.75 -35.91
CA SER A 387 34.87 10.35 -37.26
C SER A 387 35.99 9.32 -37.35
N THR A 388 36.66 9.04 -36.24
CA THR A 388 37.80 8.11 -36.18
C THR A 388 37.50 6.81 -35.47
N ALA A 389 36.25 6.60 -35.05
CA ALA A 389 35.85 5.35 -34.40
C ALA A 389 36.04 4.17 -35.34
N PRO A 390 36.79 3.15 -34.99
CA PRO A 390 36.90 1.93 -35.82
C PRO A 390 35.54 1.26 -35.95
N THR A 391 35.31 0.75 -37.12
CA THR A 391 34.07 0.08 -37.56
C THR A 391 33.89 -1.31 -36.98
N ASP A 392 34.71 -1.74 -36.05
CA ASP A 392 34.74 -3.10 -35.47
C ASP A 392 33.67 -3.39 -34.42
N GLY A 393 32.82 -2.42 -34.09
CA GLY A 393 31.69 -2.61 -33.16
C GLY A 393 32.05 -2.91 -31.72
N ASN A 394 33.31 -2.90 -31.31
CA ASN A 394 33.75 -3.28 -29.98
C ASN A 394 33.93 -2.08 -29.07
N VAL A 395 32.84 -1.65 -28.47
CA VAL A 395 32.77 -0.49 -27.56
C VAL A 395 33.45 -0.75 -26.19
N SER A 396 33.68 -2.01 -25.83
CA SER A 396 34.10 -2.40 -24.49
C SER A 396 35.57 -2.10 -24.15
N THR A 397 36.40 -1.81 -25.13
CA THR A 397 37.85 -1.65 -24.93
C THR A 397 38.34 -0.20 -24.81
N ARG A 398 37.42 0.79 -24.75
CA ARG A 398 37.79 2.18 -25.00
C ARG A 398 37.48 3.20 -23.92
N TYR A 399 37.35 2.79 -22.74
CA TYR A 399 37.19 3.76 -21.63
C TYR A 399 38.39 4.67 -21.39
N GLY A 400 39.53 4.42 -22.07
CA GLY A 400 40.69 5.28 -22.02
C GLY A 400 40.84 6.31 -23.15
N ALA A 401 39.94 6.34 -24.15
CA ALA A 401 40.13 7.17 -25.35
C ALA A 401 39.13 8.35 -25.47
N TRP A 402 38.59 8.83 -24.38
CA TRP A 402 37.62 9.94 -24.38
C TRP A 402 38.17 11.28 -24.86
N SER A 403 39.48 11.40 -25.03
CA SER A 403 40.17 12.63 -25.44
C SER A 403 40.08 12.96 -26.94
N TYR A 404 39.47 12.11 -27.77
CA TYR A 404 39.57 12.26 -29.21
C TYR A 404 38.21 12.55 -29.93
N PHE A 405 37.17 12.91 -29.20
CA PHE A 405 35.89 13.25 -29.83
C PHE A 405 35.97 14.63 -30.49
N GLN A 406 35.78 14.67 -31.83
CA GLN A 406 35.63 15.91 -32.55
C GLN A 406 34.25 16.49 -32.28
N VAL A 407 34.17 17.74 -31.84
CA VAL A 407 32.88 18.41 -31.60
C VAL A 407 32.29 18.79 -32.93
N ASP A 408 31.16 18.17 -33.28
CA ASP A 408 30.30 18.70 -34.33
C ASP A 408 29.44 19.83 -33.71
N SER A 409 29.42 20.98 -34.35
CA SER A 409 28.65 22.12 -33.90
C SER A 409 27.16 22.05 -34.17
N THR A 410 26.65 20.89 -34.54
CA THR A 410 25.22 20.69 -34.78
C THR A 410 24.45 20.56 -33.48
N TYR A 411 23.51 21.48 -33.25
CA TYR A 411 22.58 21.42 -32.14
C TYR A 411 21.29 20.71 -32.57
N VAL A 412 20.94 19.64 -31.88
CA VAL A 412 19.71 18.89 -32.12
C VAL A 412 18.75 19.13 -30.97
N PRO A 413 17.49 19.49 -31.22
CA PRO A 413 16.49 19.57 -30.16
C PRO A 413 16.24 18.17 -29.60
N VAL A 414 16.26 18.05 -28.28
CA VAL A 414 16.03 16.80 -27.57
C VAL A 414 14.97 17.00 -26.49
N ASN A 415 14.09 16.05 -26.39
CA ASN A 415 13.17 15.87 -25.27
C ASN A 415 13.17 14.39 -24.89
N THR A 416 14.21 13.97 -24.23
CA THR A 416 14.41 12.57 -23.89
C THR A 416 13.47 12.12 -22.77
N ALA A 417 12.93 13.02 -21.99
CA ALA A 417 11.95 12.69 -20.96
C ALA A 417 10.64 12.12 -21.53
N GLU A 418 10.26 12.47 -22.75
CA GLU A 418 9.10 11.86 -23.46
C GLU A 418 9.33 10.38 -23.80
N HIS A 419 10.57 9.93 -23.82
CA HIS A 419 10.97 8.57 -24.10
C HIS A 419 11.15 7.70 -22.84
N LEU A 420 10.83 8.25 -21.66
CA LEU A 420 10.78 7.51 -20.42
C LEU A 420 9.49 6.72 -20.28
N PRO A 421 9.51 5.60 -19.55
CA PRO A 421 8.32 4.82 -19.32
C PRO A 421 7.31 5.56 -18.43
N VAL A 422 6.05 5.24 -18.68
CA VAL A 422 4.94 5.54 -17.80
C VAL A 422 4.47 4.25 -17.16
N ASN A 423 4.37 4.25 -15.84
CA ASN A 423 3.73 3.20 -15.09
C ASN A 423 2.23 3.50 -15.03
N THR A 424 1.44 2.65 -15.67
CA THR A 424 -0.02 2.74 -15.62
C THR A 424 -0.55 1.59 -14.77
N GLU A 425 -1.35 1.92 -13.79
CA GLU A 425 -2.08 0.93 -12.97
C GLU A 425 -3.57 1.17 -13.09
N ASP A 426 -4.30 0.12 -13.42
CA ASP A 426 -5.75 0.12 -13.55
C ASP A 426 -6.34 -0.99 -12.69
N TYR A 427 -7.12 -0.61 -11.68
CA TYR A 427 -7.79 -1.52 -10.78
C TYR A 427 -9.30 -1.41 -10.87
N LEU A 428 -9.99 -2.56 -10.89
CA LEU A 428 -11.44 -2.65 -10.80
C LEU A 428 -11.83 -3.78 -9.87
N GLN A 429 -12.56 -3.46 -8.81
CA GLN A 429 -13.23 -4.45 -7.95
C GLN A 429 -14.73 -4.27 -8.05
N THR A 430 -15.43 -5.40 -8.17
CA THR A 430 -16.89 -5.49 -7.94
C THR A 430 -17.11 -6.53 -6.86
N ALA A 431 -17.86 -6.17 -5.82
CA ALA A 431 -18.08 -7.03 -4.67
C ALA A 431 -19.55 -7.03 -4.24
N LEU A 432 -20.04 -8.21 -3.89
CA LEU A 432 -21.34 -8.41 -3.28
C LEU A 432 -21.13 -8.99 -1.89
N THR A 433 -21.70 -8.35 -0.87
CA THR A 433 -21.59 -8.79 0.53
C THR A 433 -22.98 -8.96 1.11
N TRP A 434 -23.32 -10.17 1.51
CA TRP A 434 -24.54 -10.46 2.25
C TRP A 434 -24.23 -10.72 3.72
N LYS A 435 -24.90 -10.00 4.60
CA LYS A 435 -24.77 -10.12 6.05
C LYS A 435 -26.11 -10.40 6.66
N HIS A 436 -26.16 -11.42 7.50
CA HIS A 436 -27.40 -11.82 8.18
C HIS A 436 -27.14 -12.14 9.66
N THR A 437 -27.96 -11.57 10.51
CA THR A 437 -27.97 -11.80 11.95
C THR A 437 -29.16 -12.73 12.27
N LEU A 438 -28.89 -13.98 12.62
CA LEU A 438 -29.89 -15.01 12.92
C LEU A 438 -30.48 -14.95 14.33
N GLY A 439 -30.34 -13.80 15.02
CA GLY A 439 -30.79 -13.61 16.38
C GLY A 439 -29.68 -13.13 17.30
N VAL A 440 -29.91 -13.15 18.60
CA VAL A 440 -28.90 -12.64 19.56
C VAL A 440 -27.64 -13.49 19.48
N GLY A 441 -26.61 -12.88 18.90
CA GLY A 441 -25.27 -13.43 18.93
C GLY A 441 -24.96 -14.50 17.85
N THR A 442 -25.74 -14.66 16.78
CA THR A 442 -25.39 -15.52 15.64
C THR A 442 -25.38 -14.72 14.34
N ILE A 443 -24.26 -14.73 13.64
CA ILE A 443 -24.06 -13.93 12.42
C ILE A 443 -23.35 -14.77 11.38
N TYR A 444 -23.71 -14.57 10.12
CA TYR A 444 -22.89 -14.99 9.02
C TYR A 444 -22.74 -13.90 7.96
N ASN A 445 -21.61 -13.92 7.29
CA ASN A 445 -21.30 -13.06 6.18
C ASN A 445 -20.91 -13.91 4.99
N LEU A 446 -21.44 -13.62 3.82
CA LEU A 446 -21.01 -14.19 2.55
C LEU A 446 -20.57 -13.06 1.63
N ARG A 447 -19.43 -13.23 0.98
CA ARG A 447 -18.86 -12.22 0.10
C ARG A 447 -18.41 -12.89 -1.20
N ALA A 448 -18.80 -12.30 -2.31
CA ALA A 448 -18.31 -12.69 -3.62
C ALA A 448 -17.72 -11.46 -4.29
N SER A 449 -16.54 -11.59 -4.87
CA SER A 449 -15.89 -10.47 -5.55
C SER A 449 -15.16 -10.91 -6.80
N ARG A 450 -15.03 -9.94 -7.71
CA ARG A 450 -14.13 -10.00 -8.86
C ARG A 450 -13.20 -8.79 -8.79
N GLN A 451 -11.91 -9.05 -8.77
CA GLN A 451 -10.87 -8.02 -8.79
C GLN A 451 -10.08 -8.16 -10.09
N GLN A 452 -9.79 -7.05 -10.72
CA GLN A 452 -8.94 -7.01 -11.92
C GLN A 452 -7.88 -5.94 -11.74
N TRP A 453 -6.63 -6.33 -11.94
CA TRP A 453 -5.47 -5.46 -11.98
C TRP A 453 -4.87 -5.52 -13.38
N ASN A 454 -4.69 -4.38 -14.00
CA ASN A 454 -3.90 -4.24 -15.21
C ASN A 454 -2.78 -3.25 -14.90
N SER A 455 -1.55 -3.62 -15.19
CA SER A 455 -0.40 -2.75 -15.02
C SER A 455 0.43 -2.80 -16.29
N SER A 456 0.88 -1.64 -16.76
CA SER A 456 1.85 -1.53 -17.83
C SER A 456 2.98 -0.59 -17.44
N ARG A 457 4.14 -0.85 -17.99
CA ARG A 457 5.31 0.02 -17.96
C ARG A 457 5.81 0.11 -19.39
N ASP A 458 5.49 1.19 -20.05
CA ASP A 458 5.78 1.38 -21.48
C ASP A 458 6.05 2.85 -21.81
N VAL A 459 6.63 3.09 -22.98
CA VAL A 459 6.91 4.43 -23.51
C VAL A 459 5.80 4.84 -24.43
N LEU A 460 5.05 5.91 -24.13
CA LEU A 460 4.00 6.50 -24.98
C LEU A 460 2.94 5.48 -25.42
N ASP A 461 2.59 4.52 -24.60
CA ASP A 461 1.66 3.40 -24.92
C ASP A 461 2.10 2.55 -26.12
N ARG A 462 3.37 2.60 -26.48
CA ARG A 462 3.91 1.82 -27.60
C ARG A 462 3.91 0.33 -27.31
N MET A 463 3.63 -0.43 -28.34
CA MET A 463 3.85 -1.88 -28.31
C MET A 463 5.33 -2.18 -28.59
N PRO A 464 5.86 -3.37 -28.22
CA PRO A 464 7.27 -3.71 -28.37
C PRO A 464 7.86 -3.43 -29.78
N TRP A 465 7.07 -3.66 -30.83
CA TRP A 465 7.51 -3.44 -32.22
C TRP A 465 7.47 -1.97 -32.68
N GLU A 466 6.92 -1.07 -31.87
CA GLU A 466 6.82 0.36 -32.14
C GLU A 466 7.93 1.17 -31.45
N TYR A 467 8.72 0.51 -30.60
CA TYR A 467 9.83 1.15 -29.88
C TYR A 467 10.89 1.63 -30.85
N GLN A 468 11.38 2.83 -30.59
CA GLN A 468 12.47 3.42 -31.35
C GLN A 468 13.80 2.91 -30.80
N GLN A 469 14.60 2.31 -31.69
CA GLN A 469 15.95 1.89 -31.31
C GLN A 469 16.81 3.10 -31.01
N GLN A 470 17.65 2.99 -30.00
CA GLN A 470 18.72 3.95 -29.77
C GLN A 470 19.77 3.77 -30.88
N PRO A 471 19.85 4.67 -31.86
CA PRO A 471 20.93 4.59 -32.81
C PRO A 471 22.22 5.03 -32.15
N ASN A 472 23.17 4.13 -31.96
CA ASN A 472 24.53 4.38 -31.53
C ASN A 472 24.61 5.42 -30.37
N ASN A 473 24.47 5.02 -29.14
CA ASN A 473 24.74 5.72 -27.88
C ASN A 473 25.21 7.19 -28.01
N TYR A 474 24.32 8.10 -28.39
CA TYR A 474 24.65 9.52 -28.37
C TYR A 474 24.52 10.03 -26.94
N TYR A 475 25.65 10.35 -26.35
CA TYR A 475 25.74 10.96 -25.03
C TYR A 475 26.19 12.42 -25.17
N ASP A 476 25.56 13.32 -24.43
CA ASP A 476 26.00 14.70 -24.35
C ASP A 476 27.03 14.84 -23.22
N PHE A 477 28.23 15.23 -23.60
CA PHE A 477 29.34 15.52 -22.69
C PHE A 477 29.62 17.02 -22.54
N THR A 478 28.75 17.89 -23.04
CA THR A 478 29.02 19.32 -23.08
C THR A 478 29.01 19.97 -21.69
N ASN A 479 28.31 19.35 -20.75
CA ASN A 479 28.27 19.85 -19.37
C ASN A 479 29.29 19.13 -18.49
N ARG A 480 30.56 19.45 -18.67
CA ARG A 480 31.66 18.83 -17.93
C ARG A 480 31.62 19.12 -16.43
N VAL A 481 30.87 20.16 -16.01
CA VAL A 481 30.77 20.56 -14.59
C VAL A 481 30.15 19.46 -13.74
N ASP A 482 29.25 18.68 -14.31
CA ASP A 482 28.50 17.63 -13.57
C ASP A 482 29.07 16.23 -13.83
N GLY A 483 29.98 16.07 -14.82
CA GLY A 483 30.50 14.76 -15.23
C GLY A 483 29.44 13.78 -15.73
N ALA A 484 28.18 14.19 -15.79
CA ALA A 484 27.06 13.37 -16.23
C ALA A 484 26.91 13.43 -17.75
N TYR A 485 26.61 12.30 -18.37
CA TYR A 485 26.17 12.26 -19.74
C TYR A 485 24.66 11.92 -19.81
N TYR A 486 24.02 12.48 -20.82
CA TYR A 486 22.59 12.35 -21.01
C TYR A 486 22.29 11.53 -22.28
N VAL A 487 21.20 10.77 -22.24
CA VAL A 487 20.70 10.08 -23.44
C VAL A 487 20.04 11.10 -24.33
N THR A 488 20.33 11.06 -25.62
CA THR A 488 19.84 12.05 -26.59
C THR A 488 18.78 11.53 -27.52
N ASN A 489 18.56 10.21 -27.62
CA ASN A 489 17.65 9.62 -28.58
C ASN A 489 17.22 8.20 -28.18
N GLY A 490 16.09 7.77 -28.74
CA GLY A 490 15.53 6.43 -28.56
C GLY A 490 14.60 6.29 -27.36
N ASP A 491 13.85 5.20 -27.31
CA ASP A 491 12.97 4.87 -26.19
C ASP A 491 13.72 4.12 -25.10
N TYR A 492 13.30 4.30 -23.86
CA TYR A 492 13.80 3.52 -22.73
C TYR A 492 13.62 2.02 -23.01
N PRO A 493 14.67 1.20 -22.97
CA PRO A 493 14.66 -0.14 -23.55
C PRO A 493 13.97 -1.17 -22.66
N PHE A 494 12.77 -0.88 -22.17
CA PHE A 494 12.01 -1.77 -21.31
C PHE A 494 10.51 -1.68 -21.55
N TYR A 495 9.86 -2.84 -21.58
CA TYR A 495 8.43 -2.98 -21.71
C TYR A 495 7.91 -4.05 -20.74
N GLU A 496 6.86 -3.75 -20.00
CA GLU A 496 6.20 -4.70 -19.11
C GLU A 496 4.69 -4.52 -19.16
N ARG A 497 3.97 -5.66 -19.17
CA ARG A 497 2.52 -5.68 -19.02
C ARG A 497 2.10 -6.84 -18.13
N LYS A 498 1.27 -6.53 -17.14
CA LYS A 498 0.71 -7.49 -16.19
C LYS A 498 -0.80 -7.38 -16.20
N LYS A 499 -1.47 -8.51 -16.13
CA LYS A 499 -2.92 -8.59 -15.94
C LYS A 499 -3.25 -9.67 -14.95
N THR A 500 -4.04 -9.35 -13.94
CA THR A 500 -4.52 -10.32 -12.95
C THR A 500 -6.03 -10.19 -12.81
N VAL A 501 -6.73 -11.30 -12.81
CA VAL A 501 -8.15 -11.38 -12.46
C VAL A 501 -8.31 -12.39 -11.33
N THR A 502 -8.81 -11.94 -10.19
CA THR A 502 -9.08 -12.79 -9.02
C THR A 502 -10.58 -12.86 -8.77
N TRP A 503 -11.11 -14.05 -8.72
CA TRP A 503 -12.46 -14.31 -8.24
C TRP A 503 -12.38 -14.85 -6.82
N THR A 504 -13.10 -14.23 -5.91
CA THR A 504 -13.10 -14.62 -4.50
C THR A 504 -14.51 -14.96 -4.05
N LEU A 505 -14.62 -16.09 -3.37
CA LEU A 505 -15.78 -16.41 -2.53
C LEU A 505 -15.27 -16.58 -1.10
N ASN A 506 -15.81 -15.77 -0.18
CA ASN A 506 -15.41 -15.75 1.22
C ASN A 506 -16.64 -15.84 2.11
N GLY A 507 -16.56 -16.62 3.18
CA GLY A 507 -17.63 -16.73 4.16
C GLY A 507 -17.12 -16.89 5.58
N ASP A 508 -17.83 -16.28 6.53
CA ASP A 508 -17.59 -16.45 7.94
C ASP A 508 -18.89 -16.57 8.71
N PHE A 509 -18.84 -17.38 9.75
CA PHE A 509 -19.93 -17.63 10.68
C PHE A 509 -19.41 -17.44 12.10
N SER A 510 -20.17 -16.74 12.92
CA SER A 510 -19.85 -16.58 14.33
C SER A 510 -21.07 -16.81 15.20
N LYS A 511 -20.84 -17.41 16.37
CA LYS A 511 -21.88 -17.76 17.31
C LYS A 511 -21.39 -17.72 18.75
N LYS A 512 -22.09 -17.00 19.64
CA LYS A 512 -21.77 -16.89 21.09
C LYS A 512 -22.46 -17.99 21.92
N VAL A 513 -21.74 -18.83 22.77
CA VAL A 513 -22.20 -19.92 23.64
C VAL A 513 -21.73 -19.69 25.08
N GLY A 514 -22.58 -19.08 25.92
CA GLY A 514 -22.16 -18.74 27.29
C GLY A 514 -20.96 -17.78 27.30
N SER A 515 -19.83 -18.24 27.75
CA SER A 515 -18.56 -17.51 27.79
C SER A 515 -17.69 -17.72 26.54
N HIS A 516 -18.08 -18.61 25.62
CA HIS A 516 -17.35 -18.92 24.41
C HIS A 516 -17.85 -18.13 23.22
N ASN A 517 -16.99 -17.91 22.28
CA ASN A 517 -17.19 -17.20 21.06
C ASN A 517 -16.54 -17.93 19.89
N LEU A 518 -17.32 -18.75 19.31
CA LEU A 518 -16.90 -19.57 18.18
C LEU A 518 -16.99 -18.79 16.87
N MET A 519 -15.95 -18.80 16.10
CA MET A 519 -15.89 -18.24 14.78
C MET A 519 -15.26 -19.25 13.82
N THR A 520 -15.86 -19.44 12.67
CA THR A 520 -15.32 -20.29 11.61
C THR A 520 -15.58 -19.65 10.26
N GLY A 521 -14.75 -19.96 9.29
CA GLY A 521 -14.93 -19.41 7.95
C GLY A 521 -13.81 -19.86 7.02
N GLY A 522 -13.82 -19.31 5.81
CA GLY A 522 -12.82 -19.61 4.81
C GLY A 522 -13.01 -18.77 3.56
N ASP A 523 -12.07 -18.91 2.67
CA ASP A 523 -12.08 -18.26 1.37
C ASP A 523 -11.56 -19.21 0.28
N ILE A 524 -12.08 -19.00 -0.92
CA ILE A 524 -11.60 -19.64 -2.15
C ILE A 524 -11.30 -18.52 -3.12
N ASN A 525 -10.08 -18.52 -3.64
CA ASN A 525 -9.62 -17.58 -4.63
C ASN A 525 -9.22 -18.33 -5.90
N TYR A 526 -9.63 -17.81 -7.04
CA TYR A 526 -9.22 -18.29 -8.35
C TYR A 526 -8.54 -17.14 -9.09
N ASN A 527 -7.24 -17.29 -9.28
CA ASN A 527 -6.39 -16.27 -9.91
C ASN A 527 -6.10 -16.66 -11.36
N ASP A 528 -6.36 -15.77 -12.31
CA ASP A 528 -5.94 -15.83 -13.71
C ASP A 528 -5.00 -14.63 -13.94
N PHE A 529 -3.77 -14.89 -14.29
CA PHE A 529 -2.79 -13.84 -14.52
C PHE A 529 -1.91 -14.10 -15.73
N GLY A 530 -1.64 -13.00 -16.43
CA GLY A 530 -0.72 -12.95 -17.55
C GLY A 530 0.37 -11.92 -17.29
N PHE A 531 1.55 -12.24 -17.74
CA PHE A 531 2.76 -11.44 -17.59
C PHE A 531 3.51 -11.42 -18.90
N LEU A 532 3.98 -10.25 -19.29
CA LEU A 532 4.91 -10.03 -20.40
C LEU A 532 5.90 -8.96 -19.99
N ARG A 533 7.16 -9.29 -19.99
CA ARG A 533 8.27 -8.34 -19.79
C ARG A 533 9.32 -8.57 -20.86
N THR A 534 9.91 -7.51 -21.34
CA THR A 534 11.02 -7.61 -22.29
C THR A 534 11.95 -6.40 -22.18
N SER A 535 13.24 -6.67 -22.30
CA SER A 535 14.28 -5.68 -22.53
C SER A 535 14.49 -5.52 -24.02
N TYR A 536 14.94 -4.34 -24.46
CA TYR A 536 15.11 -4.00 -25.87
C TYR A 536 13.93 -4.46 -26.74
N PRO A 537 12.74 -3.88 -26.50
CA PRO A 537 11.48 -4.39 -27.06
C PRO A 537 11.44 -4.47 -28.59
N ASN A 538 12.16 -3.60 -29.28
CA ASN A 538 12.24 -3.52 -30.75
C ASN A 538 13.11 -4.62 -31.41
N VAL A 539 13.94 -5.33 -30.63
CA VAL A 539 14.80 -6.40 -31.14
C VAL A 539 13.96 -7.64 -31.45
N VAL A 540 14.13 -8.18 -32.66
CA VAL A 540 13.46 -9.42 -33.05
C VAL A 540 14.38 -10.60 -32.79
N THR A 541 13.94 -11.55 -32.00
CA THR A 541 14.68 -12.78 -31.70
C THR A 541 14.71 -13.71 -32.91
N GLY A 542 15.61 -14.69 -32.89
CA GLY A 542 15.67 -15.71 -33.94
C GLY A 542 14.40 -16.55 -34.14
N GLN A 543 13.45 -16.43 -33.18
CA GLN A 543 12.13 -17.06 -33.28
C GLN A 543 11.03 -16.12 -33.79
N GLY A 544 11.38 -14.91 -34.22
CA GLY A 544 10.44 -13.92 -34.74
C GLY A 544 9.61 -13.22 -33.66
N LEU A 545 10.01 -13.33 -32.36
CA LEU A 545 9.37 -12.62 -31.26
C LEU A 545 10.10 -11.31 -30.97
N TYR A 546 9.36 -10.29 -30.59
CA TYR A 546 9.92 -9.01 -30.19
C TYR A 546 10.43 -9.02 -28.74
N GLY A 547 11.61 -8.41 -28.52
CA GLY A 547 12.29 -8.28 -27.24
C GLY A 547 13.47 -9.24 -27.05
N ALA A 548 14.64 -8.70 -26.67
CA ALA A 548 15.85 -9.50 -26.48
C ALA A 548 15.73 -10.47 -25.30
N ASP A 549 15.31 -9.95 -24.14
CA ASP A 549 15.06 -10.75 -22.94
C ASP A 549 13.56 -10.79 -22.69
N ARG A 550 12.90 -11.75 -23.33
CA ARG A 550 11.45 -11.88 -23.25
C ARG A 550 11.06 -12.89 -22.18
N ASP A 551 10.24 -12.45 -21.26
CA ASP A 551 9.60 -13.30 -20.24
C ASP A 551 8.08 -13.17 -20.38
N GLU A 552 7.42 -14.26 -20.73
CA GLU A 552 5.98 -14.29 -20.96
C GLU A 552 5.38 -15.57 -20.39
N PHE A 553 4.35 -15.40 -19.59
CA PHE A 553 3.56 -16.52 -19.09
C PHE A 553 2.11 -16.14 -18.84
N ARG A 554 1.25 -17.16 -18.90
CA ARG A 554 -0.11 -17.09 -18.39
C ARG A 554 -0.35 -18.28 -17.47
N ALA A 555 -0.89 -18.03 -16.29
CA ALA A 555 -1.11 -19.09 -15.32
C ALA A 555 -2.43 -18.91 -14.57
N PHE A 556 -2.95 -20.04 -14.06
CA PHE A 556 -4.14 -20.12 -13.25
C PHE A 556 -3.77 -20.76 -11.92
N ASN A 557 -4.11 -20.09 -10.83
CA ASN A 557 -3.67 -20.47 -9.50
C ASN A 557 -4.85 -20.46 -8.53
N PRO A 558 -5.43 -21.63 -8.17
CA PRO A 558 -6.45 -21.71 -7.13
C PRO A 558 -5.78 -21.71 -5.75
N GLU A 559 -6.43 -21.03 -4.81
CA GLU A 559 -6.05 -20.96 -3.40
C GLU A 559 -7.30 -21.18 -2.55
N GLY A 560 -7.12 -21.73 -1.38
CA GLY A 560 -8.20 -21.92 -0.42
C GLY A 560 -7.73 -21.85 1.01
N SER A 561 -8.64 -21.50 1.88
CA SER A 561 -8.36 -21.48 3.30
C SER A 561 -9.58 -21.84 4.12
N PHE A 562 -9.32 -22.36 5.33
CA PHE A 562 -10.33 -22.60 6.34
C PHE A 562 -9.77 -22.24 7.71
N PHE A 563 -10.59 -21.63 8.56
CA PHE A 563 -10.20 -21.33 9.94
C PHE A 563 -11.30 -21.65 10.94
N MET A 564 -10.89 -21.93 12.14
CA MET A 564 -11.74 -22.08 13.31
C MET A 564 -11.06 -21.38 14.50
N GLN A 565 -11.83 -20.67 15.27
CA GLN A 565 -11.35 -19.88 16.41
C GLN A 565 -12.39 -19.86 17.51
N ASP A 566 -11.93 -20.01 18.76
CA ASP A 566 -12.70 -19.78 19.96
C ASP A 566 -12.06 -18.67 20.79
N ARG A 567 -12.88 -17.78 21.25
CA ARG A 567 -12.49 -16.79 22.25
C ARG A 567 -13.30 -17.02 23.51
N TRP A 568 -12.66 -17.53 24.50
CA TRP A 568 -13.23 -17.87 25.77
C TRP A 568 -13.01 -16.73 26.78
N GLU A 569 -14.11 -16.26 27.37
CA GLU A 569 -14.10 -15.24 28.43
C GLU A 569 -14.32 -15.93 29.78
N TYR A 570 -13.29 -15.92 30.64
CA TYR A 570 -13.33 -16.53 31.95
C TYR A 570 -12.80 -15.58 33.02
N GLU A 571 -13.62 -15.22 34.02
CA GLU A 571 -13.28 -14.33 35.13
C GLU A 571 -12.55 -13.03 34.75
N GLY A 572 -12.97 -12.44 33.64
CA GLY A 572 -12.37 -11.23 33.09
C GLY A 572 -11.16 -11.49 32.15
N MET A 573 -10.50 -12.64 32.22
CA MET A 573 -9.50 -13.06 31.26
C MET A 573 -10.15 -13.45 29.93
N VAL A 574 -9.48 -13.17 28.86
CA VAL A 574 -9.86 -13.63 27.52
C VAL A 574 -8.76 -14.51 26.94
N LEU A 575 -9.09 -15.75 26.62
CA LEU A 575 -8.25 -16.65 25.85
C LEU A 575 -8.81 -16.71 24.43
N ASN A 576 -8.01 -16.38 23.46
CA ASN A 576 -8.33 -16.48 22.04
C ASN A 576 -7.45 -17.57 21.42
N ALA A 577 -8.03 -18.70 21.01
CA ALA A 577 -7.31 -19.81 20.42
C ALA A 577 -7.92 -20.13 19.06
N GLY A 578 -7.08 -20.28 18.05
CA GLY A 578 -7.53 -20.57 16.70
C GLY A 578 -6.54 -21.37 15.89
N VAL A 579 -7.02 -22.01 14.86
CA VAL A 579 -6.23 -22.72 13.86
C VAL A 579 -6.73 -22.33 12.47
N ARG A 580 -5.77 -22.15 11.56
CA ARG A 580 -6.04 -21.87 10.16
C ARG A 580 -5.31 -22.88 9.30
N TYR A 581 -5.96 -23.36 8.27
CA TYR A 581 -5.42 -24.15 7.18
C TYR A 581 -5.42 -23.30 5.93
N ASP A 582 -4.29 -23.17 5.28
CA ASP A 582 -4.11 -22.46 4.01
C ASP A 582 -3.54 -23.42 2.98
N GLU A 583 -3.99 -23.32 1.74
CA GLU A 583 -3.53 -24.14 0.63
C GLU A 583 -3.49 -23.31 -0.66
N PHE A 584 -2.46 -23.54 -1.49
CA PHE A 584 -2.40 -23.01 -2.84
C PHE A 584 -1.86 -24.05 -3.83
N SER A 585 -2.27 -23.94 -5.09
CA SER A 585 -1.79 -24.80 -6.17
C SER A 585 -1.00 -24.01 -7.19
N VAL A 586 0.08 -24.57 -7.71
CA VAL A 586 0.83 -23.99 -8.84
C VAL A 586 0.14 -24.20 -10.19
N GLY A 587 -1.08 -24.76 -10.21
CA GLY A 587 -1.85 -24.97 -11.44
C GLY A 587 -1.27 -26.09 -12.33
N ASN A 588 -1.92 -26.28 -13.49
CA ASN A 588 -1.61 -27.38 -14.41
C ASN A 588 -0.76 -26.92 -15.63
N GLN A 589 -0.38 -25.67 -15.71
CA GLN A 589 0.37 -25.09 -16.84
C GLN A 589 1.84 -25.52 -16.83
N ILE A 590 2.34 -25.93 -15.67
CA ILE A 590 3.70 -26.39 -15.52
C ILE A 590 3.74 -27.91 -15.69
N SER A 591 4.76 -28.41 -16.39
CA SER A 591 4.99 -29.83 -16.59
C SER A 591 5.06 -30.60 -15.25
N SER A 592 4.42 -31.74 -15.17
CA SER A 592 4.49 -32.58 -13.97
C SER A 592 5.90 -33.13 -13.67
N ALA A 593 6.77 -33.16 -14.66
CA ALA A 593 8.18 -33.52 -14.46
C ALA A 593 8.98 -32.46 -13.66
N GLU A 594 8.51 -31.21 -13.62
CA GLU A 594 9.18 -30.11 -12.93
C GLU A 594 8.60 -29.82 -11.54
N VAL A 595 7.45 -30.38 -11.22
CA VAL A 595 6.70 -30.07 -9.98
C VAL A 595 6.70 -31.32 -9.09
N ARG A 596 7.29 -31.20 -7.89
CA ARG A 596 7.23 -32.28 -6.88
C ARG A 596 5.81 -32.42 -6.33
N ASP A 597 5.28 -31.31 -5.77
CA ASP A 597 3.93 -31.23 -5.25
C ASP A 597 3.21 -30.03 -5.85
N ARG A 598 2.07 -30.28 -6.51
CA ARG A 598 1.29 -29.19 -7.13
C ARG A 598 0.57 -28.33 -6.11
N THR A 599 0.28 -28.87 -4.95
CA THR A 599 -0.47 -28.23 -3.89
C THR A 599 0.39 -28.10 -2.65
N LYS A 600 0.55 -26.90 -2.16
CA LYS A 600 1.28 -26.57 -0.95
C LYS A 600 0.30 -26.13 0.13
N SER A 601 0.50 -26.59 1.35
CA SER A 601 -0.40 -26.26 2.46
C SER A 601 0.33 -26.05 3.77
N GLN A 602 -0.31 -25.32 4.68
CA GLN A 602 0.19 -25.08 6.03
C GLN A 602 -0.95 -24.99 7.04
N ILE A 603 -0.70 -25.53 8.23
CA ILE A 603 -1.53 -25.33 9.41
C ILE A 603 -0.87 -24.27 10.31
N SER A 604 -1.64 -23.29 10.71
CA SER A 604 -1.20 -22.09 11.41
C SER A 604 -1.96 -21.92 12.73
N PRO A 605 -1.45 -22.45 13.86
CA PRO A 605 -2.03 -22.23 15.18
C PRO A 605 -1.77 -20.80 15.68
N ARG A 606 -2.72 -20.23 16.43
CA ARG A 606 -2.66 -18.89 17.01
C ARG A 606 -3.31 -18.88 18.38
N ILE A 607 -2.64 -18.25 19.33
CA ILE A 607 -3.10 -18.14 20.72
C ILE A 607 -2.87 -16.72 21.20
N GLY A 608 -3.90 -16.14 21.78
CA GLY A 608 -3.84 -14.82 22.37
C GLY A 608 -4.50 -14.82 23.75
N ILE A 609 -3.91 -14.11 24.69
CA ILE A 609 -4.43 -13.93 26.05
C ILE A 609 -4.53 -12.44 26.33
N ALA A 610 -5.67 -12.00 26.84
CA ALA A 610 -5.82 -10.66 27.41
C ALA A 610 -6.28 -10.81 28.88
N TYR A 611 -5.52 -10.22 29.77
CA TYR A 611 -5.78 -10.26 31.20
C TYR A 611 -5.90 -8.84 31.77
N PRO A 612 -7.09 -8.39 32.13
CA PRO A 612 -7.28 -7.12 32.81
C PRO A 612 -6.83 -7.26 34.29
N ILE A 613 -5.64 -6.73 34.56
CA ILE A 613 -5.05 -6.74 35.94
C ILE A 613 -5.87 -5.84 36.87
N SER A 614 -6.37 -4.74 36.34
CA SER A 614 -7.23 -3.79 37.02
C SER A 614 -8.24 -3.15 36.07
N ASP A 615 -9.08 -2.27 36.57
CA ASP A 615 -9.95 -1.45 35.70
C ASP A 615 -9.19 -0.51 34.77
N ARG A 616 -7.92 -0.25 35.07
CA ARG A 616 -7.04 0.65 34.32
C ARG A 616 -5.91 -0.04 33.58
N ASP A 617 -5.66 -1.34 33.83
CA ASP A 617 -4.51 -2.06 33.33
C ASP A 617 -4.94 -3.33 32.61
N VAL A 618 -4.42 -3.55 31.41
CA VAL A 618 -4.60 -4.78 30.65
C VAL A 618 -3.25 -5.26 30.17
N MET A 619 -2.93 -6.50 30.43
CA MET A 619 -1.80 -7.21 29.86
C MET A 619 -2.29 -8.13 28.76
N SER A 620 -1.58 -8.19 27.65
CA SER A 620 -1.88 -9.09 26.55
C SER A 620 -0.63 -9.85 26.13
N PHE A 621 -0.83 -11.10 25.76
CA PHE A 621 0.19 -11.96 25.15
C PHE A 621 -0.39 -12.57 23.89
N HIS A 622 0.43 -12.72 22.85
CA HIS A 622 0.04 -13.40 21.63
C HIS A 622 1.20 -14.22 21.06
N TYR A 623 0.85 -15.41 20.58
CA TYR A 623 1.68 -16.28 19.77
C TYR A 623 0.95 -16.64 18.47
N GLY A 624 1.66 -16.62 17.35
CA GLY A 624 1.07 -17.02 16.08
C GLY A 624 2.09 -17.54 15.08
N ARG A 625 1.71 -18.61 14.38
CA ARG A 625 2.36 -19.03 13.14
C ARG A 625 1.56 -18.45 11.98
N LEU A 626 2.24 -17.76 11.09
CA LEU A 626 1.64 -17.03 9.96
C LEU A 626 2.12 -17.68 8.65
N PHE A 627 1.36 -17.45 7.60
CA PHE A 627 1.55 -18.04 6.28
C PHE A 627 1.43 -16.97 5.21
N GLN A 628 2.27 -17.05 4.19
CA GLN A 628 2.14 -16.27 2.97
C GLN A 628 2.59 -17.07 1.76
N VAL A 629 1.78 -17.01 0.71
CA VAL A 629 2.14 -17.58 -0.58
C VAL A 629 3.18 -16.68 -1.26
N PRO A 630 4.27 -17.23 -1.81
CA PRO A 630 5.24 -16.48 -2.59
C PRO A 630 4.59 -15.72 -3.74
N ASP A 631 5.11 -14.55 -4.11
CA ASP A 631 4.63 -13.84 -5.28
C ASP A 631 4.71 -14.73 -6.51
N ARG A 632 3.61 -14.76 -7.27
CA ARG A 632 3.43 -15.72 -8.37
C ARG A 632 4.43 -15.53 -9.50
N GLN A 633 4.96 -14.32 -9.67
CA GLN A 633 6.02 -14.09 -10.64
C GLN A 633 7.23 -15.00 -10.40
N TYR A 634 7.65 -15.24 -9.16
CA TYR A 634 8.79 -16.10 -8.81
C TYR A 634 8.53 -17.59 -9.01
N ILE A 635 7.27 -17.98 -9.20
CA ILE A 635 6.89 -19.36 -9.54
C ILE A 635 7.00 -19.59 -11.06
N TYR A 636 6.62 -18.59 -11.89
CA TYR A 636 6.37 -18.80 -13.31
C TYR A 636 7.33 -18.09 -14.25
N GLN A 637 8.06 -17.05 -13.81
CA GLN A 637 8.92 -16.24 -14.68
C GLN A 637 10.13 -17.02 -15.25
N GLY A 638 10.72 -16.51 -16.34
CA GLY A 638 12.00 -16.97 -16.89
C GLY A 638 11.97 -18.40 -17.43
N ARG A 639 10.81 -18.96 -17.76
CA ARG A 639 10.70 -20.36 -18.17
C ARG A 639 10.93 -20.58 -19.65
N LEU A 640 10.80 -19.55 -20.47
CA LEU A 640 10.91 -19.74 -21.91
C LEU A 640 12.24 -19.31 -22.49
N PHE A 641 12.77 -18.14 -22.14
CA PHE A 641 13.96 -17.58 -22.81
C PHE A 641 14.79 -16.61 -21.96
N SER A 642 14.41 -16.28 -20.74
CA SER A 642 15.15 -15.33 -19.93
C SER A 642 16.38 -15.98 -19.31
N ALA A 643 17.55 -15.44 -19.63
CA ALA A 643 18.82 -15.87 -19.04
C ALA A 643 19.07 -15.26 -17.64
N THR A 644 18.25 -14.28 -17.22
CA THR A 644 18.53 -13.52 -16.00
C THR A 644 18.07 -14.22 -14.71
N SER A 645 16.90 -14.90 -14.77
CA SER A 645 16.42 -15.69 -13.61
C SER A 645 15.29 -16.64 -14.00
N ARG A 646 15.17 -17.75 -13.26
CA ARG A 646 14.15 -18.76 -13.49
C ARG A 646 13.23 -18.90 -12.29
N GLY A 647 11.93 -18.87 -12.54
CA GLY A 647 10.90 -19.19 -11.55
C GLY A 647 10.93 -20.66 -11.13
N ASN A 648 10.52 -20.92 -9.89
CA ASN A 648 10.55 -22.27 -9.31
C ASN A 648 9.15 -22.68 -8.83
N PRO A 649 8.51 -23.66 -9.48
CA PRO A 649 7.20 -24.15 -9.07
C PRO A 649 7.22 -24.96 -7.75
N ASN A 650 8.40 -25.27 -7.23
CA ASN A 650 8.56 -26.00 -5.97
C ASN A 650 8.77 -25.07 -4.77
N LEU A 651 8.54 -23.76 -4.93
CA LEU A 651 8.58 -22.83 -3.82
C LEU A 651 7.53 -23.19 -2.76
N GLU A 652 7.98 -23.21 -1.52
CA GLU A 652 7.15 -23.44 -0.34
C GLU A 652 6.59 -22.11 0.20
N PRO A 653 5.53 -22.14 1.03
CA PRO A 653 5.06 -20.95 1.69
C PRO A 653 6.13 -20.30 2.58
N GLN A 654 6.12 -18.98 2.62
CA GLN A 654 6.88 -18.23 3.61
C GLN A 654 6.14 -18.28 4.94
N THR A 655 6.89 -18.39 6.04
CA THR A 655 6.31 -18.57 7.38
C THR A 655 6.91 -17.58 8.37
N THR A 656 6.07 -16.95 9.19
CA THR A 656 6.50 -16.16 10.35
C THR A 656 6.04 -16.81 11.63
N ILE A 657 6.93 -16.89 12.62
CA ILE A 657 6.61 -17.17 14.00
C ILE A 657 6.71 -15.85 14.78
N SER A 658 5.62 -15.44 15.40
CA SER A 658 5.52 -14.15 16.06
C SER A 658 5.10 -14.29 17.51
N TYR A 659 5.81 -13.58 18.39
CA TYR A 659 5.49 -13.42 19.80
C TYR A 659 5.30 -11.94 20.13
N GLN A 660 4.35 -11.64 21.00
CA GLN A 660 4.06 -10.29 21.42
C GLN A 660 3.60 -10.27 22.87
N LEU A 661 4.10 -9.30 23.62
CA LEU A 661 3.62 -8.92 24.94
C LEU A 661 3.22 -7.45 24.89
N GLY A 662 2.06 -7.12 25.45
CA GLY A 662 1.57 -5.75 25.52
C GLY A 662 0.98 -5.40 26.88
N VAL A 663 1.15 -4.16 27.30
CA VAL A 663 0.52 -3.60 28.48
C VAL A 663 -0.17 -2.29 28.08
N GLN A 664 -1.42 -2.14 28.50
CA GLN A 664 -2.19 -0.91 28.32
C GLN A 664 -2.51 -0.34 29.69
N HIS A 665 -2.34 0.97 29.87
CA HIS A 665 -2.63 1.68 31.12
C HIS A 665 -3.46 2.93 30.87
N LEU A 666 -4.49 3.13 31.68
CA LEU A 666 -5.32 4.32 31.66
C LEU A 666 -4.87 5.28 32.78
N PHE A 667 -4.06 6.28 32.43
CA PHE A 667 -3.58 7.31 33.39
C PHE A 667 -4.72 8.19 33.90
N SER A 668 -5.61 8.59 32.99
CA SER A 668 -6.80 9.38 33.33
C SER A 668 -7.93 9.06 32.36
N LYS A 669 -9.10 9.65 32.53
CA LYS A 669 -10.22 9.51 31.56
C LYS A 669 -9.89 9.94 30.15
N ASP A 670 -8.88 10.77 29.95
CA ASP A 670 -8.49 11.33 28.65
C ASP A 670 -7.12 10.86 28.16
N ILE A 671 -6.32 10.21 29.03
CA ILE A 671 -4.94 9.83 28.71
C ILE A 671 -4.76 8.34 28.92
N TYR A 672 -4.36 7.66 27.86
CA TYR A 672 -3.98 6.25 27.95
C TYR A 672 -2.63 6.00 27.27
N GLY A 673 -1.91 5.02 27.78
CA GLY A 673 -0.65 4.57 27.24
C GLY A 673 -0.69 3.08 26.90
N GLN A 674 0.10 2.70 25.92
CA GLN A 674 0.34 1.32 25.55
C GLN A 674 1.83 1.11 25.40
N PHE A 675 2.32 0.03 25.98
CA PHE A 675 3.68 -0.45 25.79
C PHE A 675 3.63 -1.86 25.21
N GLY A 676 4.48 -2.15 24.23
CA GLY A 676 4.55 -3.44 23.57
C GLY A 676 5.98 -3.90 23.33
N VAL A 677 6.19 -5.20 23.39
CA VAL A 677 7.43 -5.87 22.98
C VAL A 677 7.05 -6.95 21.97
N TYR A 678 7.80 -7.04 20.89
CA TYR A 678 7.56 -8.05 19.86
C TYR A 678 8.86 -8.74 19.44
N PHE A 679 8.68 -9.96 18.99
CA PHE A 679 9.71 -10.78 18.38
C PHE A 679 9.10 -11.58 17.23
N LYS A 680 9.80 -11.60 16.09
CA LYS A 680 9.38 -12.32 14.88
C LYS A 680 10.59 -13.03 14.27
N ASP A 681 10.38 -14.27 13.87
CA ASP A 681 11.28 -15.02 13.00
C ASP A 681 10.57 -15.35 11.70
N ILE A 682 11.19 -15.03 10.58
CA ILE A 682 10.64 -15.21 9.24
C ILE A 682 11.50 -16.20 8.49
N PHE A 683 10.89 -17.29 8.05
CA PHE A 683 11.55 -18.41 7.39
C PHE A 683 11.07 -18.58 5.97
N GLY A 684 11.95 -19.12 5.12
CA GLY A 684 11.62 -19.45 3.75
C GLY A 684 11.44 -18.23 2.87
N LEU A 685 12.07 -17.12 3.21
CA LEU A 685 12.16 -15.98 2.32
C LEU A 685 12.89 -16.37 1.04
N LEU A 686 12.50 -15.72 -0.05
CA LEU A 686 13.02 -16.04 -1.37
C LEU A 686 14.39 -15.40 -1.61
N THR A 687 15.25 -16.16 -2.26
CA THR A 687 16.52 -15.74 -2.82
C THR A 687 16.78 -16.47 -4.12
N THR A 688 17.82 -16.10 -4.86
CA THR A 688 18.27 -16.83 -6.05
C THR A 688 19.54 -17.63 -5.76
N VAL A 689 19.61 -18.82 -6.35
CA VAL A 689 20.82 -19.66 -6.37
C VAL A 689 21.05 -20.18 -7.78
N GLU A 690 22.31 -20.37 -8.15
CA GLU A 690 22.68 -21.00 -9.42
C GLU A 690 22.26 -22.47 -9.42
N GLN A 691 21.44 -22.86 -10.38
CA GLN A 691 21.00 -24.24 -10.59
C GLN A 691 21.23 -24.67 -12.03
N GLU A 692 21.73 -25.89 -12.21
CA GLU A 692 21.82 -26.50 -13.56
C GLU A 692 20.42 -26.76 -14.12
N ILE A 693 20.23 -26.42 -15.38
CA ILE A 693 19.03 -26.80 -16.10
C ILE A 693 19.16 -28.27 -16.54
N PRO A 694 18.25 -29.18 -16.13
CA PRO A 694 18.28 -30.56 -16.56
C PRO A 694 18.33 -30.70 -18.09
N GLY A 695 19.38 -31.38 -18.60
CA GLY A 695 19.59 -31.60 -20.03
C GLY A 695 20.36 -30.49 -20.75
N PHE A 696 20.79 -29.45 -20.05
CA PHE A 696 21.62 -28.37 -20.58
C PHE A 696 22.84 -28.16 -19.66
N ALA A 697 24.02 -27.99 -20.23
CA ALA A 697 25.24 -27.71 -19.45
C ALA A 697 25.38 -26.23 -19.10
N ILE A 698 24.28 -25.62 -18.62
CA ILE A 698 24.21 -24.22 -18.21
C ILE A 698 23.57 -24.10 -16.82
N THR A 699 24.08 -23.20 -16.01
CA THR A 699 23.46 -22.79 -14.75
C THR A 699 22.65 -21.51 -14.97
N VAL A 700 21.54 -21.40 -14.26
CA VAL A 700 20.67 -20.22 -14.28
C VAL A 700 20.26 -19.88 -12.84
N PRO A 701 20.30 -18.61 -12.44
CA PRO A 701 19.75 -18.20 -11.15
C PRO A 701 18.29 -18.62 -11.01
N THR A 702 18.01 -19.41 -10.00
CA THR A 702 16.66 -19.98 -9.76
C THR A 702 16.21 -19.60 -8.36
N TYR A 703 14.95 -19.20 -8.20
CA TYR A 703 14.39 -18.82 -6.91
C TYR A 703 14.23 -20.04 -5.99
N VAL A 704 14.63 -19.87 -4.74
CA VAL A 704 14.52 -20.88 -3.67
C VAL A 704 14.13 -20.24 -2.34
N ASN A 705 13.54 -21.04 -1.44
CA ASN A 705 13.24 -20.63 -0.06
C ASN A 705 14.48 -20.86 0.83
N ALA A 706 15.46 -20.01 0.76
CA ALA A 706 16.72 -20.19 1.50
C ALA A 706 17.10 -19.00 2.38
N ASP A 707 16.30 -17.94 2.37
CA ASP A 707 16.54 -16.76 3.19
C ASP A 707 15.76 -16.79 4.49
N TYR A 708 16.26 -16.03 5.44
CA TYR A 708 15.77 -15.86 6.80
C TYR A 708 15.83 -14.38 7.19
N ALA A 709 14.88 -13.96 8.00
CA ALA A 709 14.90 -12.67 8.66
C ALA A 709 14.38 -12.76 10.09
N SER A 710 14.84 -11.86 10.94
CA SER A 710 14.32 -11.68 12.28
C SER A 710 14.02 -10.20 12.56
N SER A 711 13.01 -9.96 13.38
CA SER A 711 12.68 -8.63 13.82
C SER A 711 12.24 -8.62 15.27
N ARG A 712 12.77 -7.66 16.03
CA ARG A 712 12.47 -7.50 17.44
C ARG A 712 12.47 -6.03 17.82
N GLY A 713 11.59 -5.66 18.75
CA GLY A 713 11.53 -4.26 19.15
C GLY A 713 10.56 -4.00 20.28
N VAL A 714 10.58 -2.74 20.68
CA VAL A 714 9.66 -2.18 21.68
C VAL A 714 8.89 -1.02 21.07
N GLU A 715 7.65 -0.90 21.49
CA GLU A 715 6.72 0.12 21.03
C GLU A 715 6.09 0.83 22.22
N PHE A 716 5.94 2.13 22.08
CA PHE A 716 5.24 2.95 23.06
C PHE A 716 4.27 3.88 22.34
N THR A 717 3.03 3.93 22.82
CA THR A 717 2.00 4.84 22.34
C THR A 717 1.39 5.57 23.53
N LEU A 718 1.32 6.88 23.46
CA LEU A 718 0.61 7.72 24.42
C LEU A 718 -0.43 8.55 23.69
N ILE A 719 -1.70 8.42 24.06
CA ILE A 719 -2.80 9.17 23.45
C ILE A 719 -3.50 10.02 24.50
N LYS A 720 -3.64 11.29 24.18
CA LYS A 720 -4.52 12.23 24.87
C LYS A 720 -5.68 12.59 23.94
N ARG A 721 -6.89 12.27 24.36
CA ARG A 721 -8.10 12.69 23.67
C ARG A 721 -8.32 14.20 23.76
N PHE A 722 -9.08 14.72 22.79
CA PHE A 722 -9.40 16.13 22.78
C PHE A 722 -10.14 16.53 24.05
N SER A 723 -9.52 17.37 24.83
CA SER A 723 -10.10 18.03 26.01
C SER A 723 -9.28 19.27 26.34
N HIS A 724 -9.90 20.30 26.89
CA HIS A 724 -9.25 21.59 27.21
C HIS A 724 -8.55 22.24 26.01
N GLY A 725 -9.12 22.08 24.82
CA GLY A 725 -8.63 22.74 23.59
C GLY A 725 -7.50 22.02 22.86
N PHE A 726 -7.07 20.82 23.32
CA PHE A 726 -6.03 20.07 22.62
C PHE A 726 -6.20 18.55 22.70
N SER A 727 -5.66 17.87 21.70
CA SER A 727 -5.45 16.43 21.63
C SER A 727 -4.00 16.12 21.26
N GLY A 728 -3.55 14.92 21.49
CA GLY A 728 -2.20 14.51 21.09
C GLY A 728 -2.02 13.01 21.06
N GLU A 729 -1.11 12.58 20.24
CA GLU A 729 -0.65 11.18 20.15
C GLU A 729 0.86 11.17 19.96
N VAL A 730 1.57 10.40 20.74
CA VAL A 730 3.00 10.17 20.60
C VAL A 730 3.24 8.69 20.42
N ASN A 731 3.88 8.31 19.36
CA ASN A 731 4.28 6.96 19.02
C ASN A 731 5.81 6.89 18.97
N TYR A 732 6.38 5.93 19.65
CA TYR A 732 7.80 5.63 19.61
C TYR A 732 8.01 4.16 19.32
N THR A 733 8.93 3.86 18.43
CA THR A 733 9.36 2.51 18.12
C THR A 733 10.88 2.44 18.15
N TYR A 734 11.39 1.47 18.89
CA TYR A 734 12.76 1.02 18.78
C TYR A 734 12.75 -0.41 18.24
N GLY A 735 13.31 -0.62 17.06
CA GLY A 735 13.28 -1.90 16.36
C GLY A 735 14.61 -2.27 15.75
N ASN A 736 14.78 -3.56 15.51
CA ASN A 736 15.90 -4.15 14.80
C ASN A 736 15.37 -5.19 13.82
N ALA A 737 15.56 -4.97 12.53
CA ALA A 737 15.21 -5.90 11.47
C ALA A 737 16.48 -6.37 10.77
N THR A 738 16.81 -7.65 10.89
CA THR A 738 17.99 -8.28 10.28
C THR A 738 17.58 -9.47 9.42
N GLY A 739 18.38 -9.81 8.44
CA GLY A 739 18.13 -10.95 7.57
C GLY A 739 19.29 -11.20 6.62
N THR A 740 19.18 -12.23 5.81
CA THR A 740 20.19 -12.60 4.82
C THR A 740 20.07 -11.78 3.53
N ALA A 741 18.87 -11.30 3.18
CA ALA A 741 18.65 -10.40 2.05
C ALA A 741 17.39 -9.55 2.21
N SER A 742 17.47 -8.30 1.74
CA SER A 742 16.31 -7.38 1.70
C SER A 742 15.40 -7.66 0.49
N ASP A 743 15.94 -8.15 -0.60
CA ASP A 743 15.24 -8.40 -1.86
C ASP A 743 15.59 -9.79 -2.42
N PRO A 744 14.62 -10.55 -2.96
CA PRO A 744 14.88 -11.85 -3.60
C PRO A 744 15.88 -11.81 -4.76
N ASN A 745 15.99 -10.66 -5.46
CA ASN A 745 16.87 -10.50 -6.62
C ASN A 745 18.27 -10.00 -6.24
N ARG A 746 18.57 -9.76 -4.98
CA ARG A 746 19.86 -9.20 -4.56
C ARG A 746 21.04 -10.03 -5.02
N ALA A 747 20.92 -11.36 -5.00
CA ALA A 747 21.95 -12.25 -5.51
C ALA A 747 22.15 -12.12 -7.03
N LEU A 748 21.09 -11.76 -7.80
CA LEU A 748 21.17 -11.47 -9.24
C LEU A 748 21.94 -10.19 -9.52
N ALA A 749 21.69 -9.13 -8.75
CA ALA A 749 22.39 -7.86 -8.89
C ALA A 749 23.91 -8.02 -8.65
N ALA A 750 24.31 -8.93 -7.76
CA ALA A 750 25.70 -9.29 -7.53
C ALA A 750 26.30 -10.13 -8.67
N ALA A 751 25.50 -10.97 -9.34
CA ALA A 751 25.94 -11.87 -10.42
C ALA A 751 26.22 -11.14 -11.77
N GLY A 752 25.68 -9.93 -11.98
CA GLY A 752 25.96 -9.10 -13.15
C GLY A 752 27.44 -8.68 -13.27
N ASN A 753 28.22 -8.80 -12.20
CA ASN A 753 29.68 -8.68 -12.20
C ASN A 753 30.29 -10.09 -12.06
N LEU A 754 30.61 -10.69 -13.15
CA LEU A 754 31.03 -12.06 -13.49
C LEU A 754 32.04 -12.80 -12.56
N ARG A 755 32.34 -12.32 -11.36
CA ARG A 755 33.37 -12.94 -10.51
C ARG A 755 33.02 -13.26 -9.07
N ASP A 756 32.00 -12.67 -8.49
CA ASP A 756 31.75 -12.86 -7.07
C ASP A 756 30.26 -12.90 -6.74
N GLN A 757 29.71 -14.11 -6.72
CA GLN A 757 28.39 -14.37 -6.12
C GLN A 757 28.51 -14.29 -4.60
N PHE A 758 28.30 -13.12 -4.04
CA PHE A 758 28.32 -12.96 -2.59
C PHE A 758 26.92 -12.91 -2.01
N LYS A 759 26.46 -14.06 -1.55
CA LYS A 759 25.37 -14.10 -0.59
C LYS A 759 25.95 -13.81 0.79
N PRO A 760 25.43 -12.87 1.57
CA PRO A 760 25.83 -12.73 2.97
C PRO A 760 25.65 -14.04 3.70
N THR A 761 26.69 -14.49 4.39
CA THR A 761 26.64 -15.70 5.23
C THR A 761 26.14 -15.41 6.64
N SER A 762 25.99 -14.13 6.99
CA SER A 762 25.53 -13.63 8.27
C SER A 762 24.30 -12.73 8.10
N GLU A 763 23.54 -12.59 9.17
CA GLU A 763 22.44 -11.61 9.21
C GLU A 763 22.96 -10.19 9.11
N GLN A 764 22.36 -9.40 8.21
CA GLN A 764 22.65 -8.01 7.99
C GLN A 764 21.39 -7.15 8.26
N PRO A 765 21.51 -5.88 8.63
CA PRO A 765 20.35 -5.00 8.70
C PRO A 765 19.62 -4.98 7.35
N LEU A 766 18.30 -5.06 7.37
CA LEU A 766 17.49 -4.95 6.17
C LEU A 766 17.37 -3.49 5.72
N ASN A 767 17.14 -3.21 4.45
CA ASN A 767 17.13 -1.85 3.89
C ASN A 767 16.18 -0.90 4.63
N TRP A 768 15.07 -1.42 5.18
CA TRP A 768 14.09 -0.66 5.97
C TRP A 768 14.35 -0.70 7.49
N ASP A 769 15.51 -1.19 7.96
CA ASP A 769 15.85 -1.24 9.38
C ASP A 769 16.10 0.16 9.94
N GLN A 770 15.03 0.87 10.27
CA GLN A 770 15.07 2.15 10.97
C GLN A 770 14.99 1.91 12.48
N ARG A 771 16.13 2.10 13.17
CA ARG A 771 16.27 1.73 14.60
C ARG A 771 15.34 2.49 15.54
N GLN A 772 15.13 3.76 15.27
CA GLN A 772 14.28 4.64 16.07
C GLN A 772 13.31 5.38 15.16
N ASN A 773 12.07 5.35 15.54
CA ASN A 773 11.02 6.10 14.86
C ASN A 773 10.14 6.77 15.92
N ILE A 774 9.93 8.08 15.76
CA ILE A 774 9.04 8.88 16.61
C ILE A 774 8.04 9.56 15.69
N SER A 775 6.78 9.49 16.07
CA SER A 775 5.72 10.28 15.46
C SER A 775 4.93 10.96 16.58
N ALA A 776 4.78 12.26 16.49
CA ALA A 776 4.01 13.05 17.44
C ALA A 776 2.98 13.89 16.70
N THR A 777 1.72 13.75 17.07
CA THR A 777 0.62 14.57 16.58
C THR A 777 0.10 15.47 17.68
N LEU A 778 -0.20 16.72 17.34
CA LEU A 778 -0.81 17.70 18.24
C LEU A 778 -1.97 18.37 17.52
N GLY A 779 -3.17 18.18 18.02
CA GLY A 779 -4.38 18.87 17.56
C GLY A 779 -4.75 19.98 18.51
N LEU A 780 -4.92 21.18 18.00
CA LEU A 780 -5.33 22.39 18.73
C LEU A 780 -6.61 22.95 18.13
N GLY A 781 -7.46 23.58 18.90
CA GLY A 781 -8.61 24.29 18.38
C GLY A 781 -9.77 24.43 19.34
N ASN A 782 -10.83 25.06 18.90
CA ASN A 782 -12.12 25.13 19.58
C ASN A 782 -13.22 24.35 18.83
N GLU A 783 -12.86 23.66 17.74
CA GLU A 783 -13.71 22.81 16.86
C GLU A 783 -14.94 23.50 16.25
N LYS A 784 -15.30 24.71 16.67
CA LYS A 784 -16.40 25.50 16.10
C LYS A 784 -15.92 26.44 15.03
N ASP A 785 -14.77 27.08 15.27
CA ASP A 785 -14.26 28.15 14.46
C ASP A 785 -12.99 27.78 13.69
N TRP A 786 -12.08 27.05 14.35
CA TRP A 786 -10.81 26.69 13.78
C TRP A 786 -10.22 25.44 14.42
N ARG A 787 -9.38 24.76 13.66
CA ARG A 787 -8.57 23.63 14.10
C ARG A 787 -7.18 23.73 13.46
N ALA A 788 -6.15 23.32 14.17
CA ALA A 788 -4.81 23.17 13.66
C ALA A 788 -4.24 21.85 14.13
N SER A 789 -3.67 21.07 13.23
CA SER A 789 -3.02 19.78 13.51
C SER A 789 -1.58 19.86 13.08
N PHE A 790 -0.67 19.46 13.95
CA PHE A 790 0.76 19.37 13.71
C PHE A 790 1.18 17.92 13.79
N VAL A 791 2.06 17.52 12.88
CA VAL A 791 2.66 16.19 12.85
C VAL A 791 4.17 16.36 12.77
N TYR A 792 4.86 15.90 13.79
CA TYR A 792 6.31 15.79 13.80
C TYR A 792 6.69 14.33 13.66
N GLN A 793 7.61 14.04 12.73
CA GLN A 793 8.18 12.72 12.53
C GLN A 793 9.69 12.81 12.62
N PHE A 794 10.30 11.84 13.28
CA PHE A 794 11.72 11.63 13.35
C PHE A 794 12.03 10.16 13.12
N GLY A 795 13.00 9.88 12.25
CA GLY A 795 13.52 8.54 12.02
C GLY A 795 15.03 8.52 12.03
N SER A 796 15.65 7.53 12.69
CA SER A 796 17.07 7.29 12.52
C SER A 796 17.36 6.89 11.07
N GLY A 797 18.57 7.18 10.57
CA GLY A 797 18.93 6.87 9.19
C GLY A 797 18.76 5.39 8.83
N PHE A 798 18.33 5.14 7.61
CA PHE A 798 18.29 3.80 7.02
C PHE A 798 19.69 3.26 6.81
N PRO A 799 19.89 1.93 6.81
CA PRO A 799 21.18 1.34 6.53
C PRO A 799 21.53 1.47 5.05
N TYR A 800 22.83 1.57 4.78
CA TYR A 800 23.35 1.51 3.42
C TYR A 800 24.67 0.74 3.36
N THR A 801 25.00 0.26 2.18
CA THR A 801 26.25 -0.46 1.90
C THR A 801 27.31 0.55 1.45
N PRO A 802 28.39 0.77 2.22
CA PRO A 802 29.50 1.58 1.75
C PRO A 802 30.27 0.85 0.65
N HIS A 803 30.79 1.59 -0.32
CA HIS A 803 31.69 1.07 -1.33
C HIS A 803 33.14 1.38 -0.95
N GLU A 804 34.03 0.43 -1.15
CA GLU A 804 35.46 0.62 -0.97
C GLU A 804 36.03 1.32 -2.21
N ARG A 805 36.77 2.42 -1.98
CA ARG A 805 37.28 3.31 -3.02
C ARG A 805 38.22 2.60 -4.02
N GLU A 806 39.06 1.69 -3.52
CA GLU A 806 40.14 1.11 -4.32
C GLU A 806 39.70 -0.10 -5.14
N GLU A 807 38.74 -0.85 -4.68
CA GLU A 807 38.35 -2.12 -5.33
C GLU A 807 37.15 -2.03 -6.25
N ARG A 808 36.39 -0.95 -6.23
CA ARG A 808 35.11 -0.77 -6.96
C ARG A 808 34.15 -1.95 -6.77
N ARG A 809 34.26 -2.66 -5.64
CA ARG A 809 33.49 -3.86 -5.31
C ARG A 809 32.66 -3.61 -4.07
N GLN A 810 31.46 -4.18 -4.03
CA GLN A 810 30.73 -4.30 -2.78
C GLN A 810 31.39 -5.41 -1.97
N ASN A 811 31.86 -5.06 -0.79
CA ASN A 811 32.29 -6.05 0.18
C ASN A 811 31.04 -6.64 0.85
N PRO A 812 30.81 -7.99 0.75
CA PRO A 812 29.65 -8.63 1.35
C PRO A 812 29.52 -8.42 2.85
N ASP A 813 30.65 -8.28 3.54
CA ASP A 813 30.68 -8.06 4.99
C ASP A 813 30.25 -6.63 5.37
N LEU A 814 30.24 -5.70 4.40
CA LEU A 814 29.85 -4.32 4.58
C LEU A 814 28.43 -4.03 4.12
N ILE A 815 27.65 -5.03 3.72
CA ILE A 815 26.27 -4.85 3.30
C ILE A 815 25.48 -4.21 4.44
N ASN A 816 24.86 -3.05 4.17
CA ASN A 816 24.07 -2.31 5.14
C ASN A 816 24.76 -2.02 6.48
N SER A 817 26.11 -1.94 6.47
CA SER A 817 26.92 -1.75 7.68
C SER A 817 26.91 -0.31 8.20
N LYS A 818 26.61 0.67 7.35
CA LYS A 818 26.53 2.09 7.72
C LYS A 818 25.11 2.61 7.67
N ARG A 819 24.89 3.79 8.26
CA ARG A 819 23.57 4.43 8.30
C ARG A 819 23.61 5.84 7.75
N LEU A 820 22.55 6.17 7.04
CA LEU A 820 22.23 7.52 6.61
C LEU A 820 22.02 8.46 7.80
N PRO A 821 22.06 9.76 7.59
CA PRO A 821 21.59 10.71 8.57
C PRO A 821 20.15 10.46 9.00
N SER A 822 19.82 10.91 10.20
CA SER A 822 18.43 10.91 10.66
C SER A 822 17.60 11.86 9.81
N VAL A 823 16.33 11.48 9.61
CA VAL A 823 15.35 12.28 8.91
C VAL A 823 14.35 12.89 9.89
N SER A 824 13.92 14.12 9.63
CA SER A 824 12.85 14.73 10.41
C SER A 824 11.98 15.62 9.56
N THR A 825 10.67 15.60 9.85
CA THR A 825 9.69 16.45 9.18
C THR A 825 8.70 17.02 10.18
N LEU A 826 8.31 18.26 9.95
CA LEU A 826 7.20 18.90 10.62
C LEU A 826 6.16 19.27 9.58
N SER A 827 4.94 18.78 9.74
CA SER A 827 3.80 19.06 8.86
C SER A 827 2.66 19.69 9.65
N MET A 828 1.83 20.49 9.00
CA MET A 828 0.71 21.18 9.62
C MET A 828 -0.50 21.18 8.70
N GLN A 829 -1.68 21.09 9.28
CA GLN A 829 -2.94 21.44 8.62
C GLN A 829 -3.73 22.39 9.50
N GLY A 830 -4.03 23.57 8.98
CA GLY A 830 -4.91 24.56 9.59
C GLY A 830 -6.26 24.57 8.90
N GLU A 831 -7.33 24.72 9.66
CA GLU A 831 -8.71 24.76 9.17
C GLU A 831 -9.46 25.92 9.81
N ARG A 832 -10.19 26.67 9.00
CA ARG A 832 -11.12 27.72 9.45
C ARG A 832 -12.52 27.41 8.93
N PHE A 833 -13.47 27.34 9.85
CA PHE A 833 -14.85 27.01 9.55
C PHE A 833 -15.71 28.27 9.40
N PHE A 834 -16.55 28.29 8.40
CA PHE A 834 -17.50 29.36 8.13
C PHE A 834 -18.87 28.76 7.81
N ARG A 835 -19.92 29.52 8.08
CA ARG A 835 -21.26 29.18 7.61
C ARG A 835 -21.72 30.21 6.59
N ALA A 836 -22.08 29.75 5.41
CA ALA A 836 -22.64 30.59 4.35
C ALA A 836 -23.70 29.78 3.58
N TRP A 837 -24.79 30.42 3.26
CA TRP A 837 -25.91 29.84 2.49
C TRP A 837 -26.44 28.53 3.08
N GLY A 838 -26.41 28.38 4.41
CA GLY A 838 -26.84 27.15 5.07
C GLY A 838 -25.87 25.98 4.96
N GLN A 839 -24.70 26.16 4.33
CA GLN A 839 -23.66 25.17 4.17
C GLN A 839 -22.48 25.45 5.10
N SER A 840 -21.72 24.41 5.43
CA SER A 840 -20.44 24.56 6.12
C SER A 840 -19.30 24.67 5.10
N LEU A 841 -18.61 25.79 5.14
CA LEU A 841 -17.43 26.07 4.32
C LEU A 841 -16.19 25.93 5.19
N THR A 842 -15.14 25.33 4.66
CA THR A 842 -13.85 25.19 5.35
C THR A 842 -12.73 25.69 4.46
N LEU A 843 -11.92 26.60 4.98
CA LEU A 843 -10.66 27.00 4.37
C LEU A 843 -9.55 26.18 4.99
N TYR A 844 -8.69 25.59 4.16
CA TYR A 844 -7.55 24.78 4.56
C TYR A 844 -6.24 25.46 4.19
N VAL A 845 -5.25 25.31 5.06
CA VAL A 845 -3.85 25.54 4.75
C VAL A 845 -3.08 24.30 5.20
N GLN A 846 -2.43 23.62 4.27
CA GLN A 846 -1.64 22.42 4.55
C GLN A 846 -0.17 22.71 4.20
N GLY A 847 0.74 22.43 5.12
CA GLY A 847 2.17 22.52 4.91
C GLY A 847 2.86 21.21 5.26
N THR A 848 3.75 20.73 4.41
CA THR A 848 4.57 19.55 4.67
C THR A 848 6.04 19.94 4.67
N ASN A 849 6.84 19.24 5.47
CA ASN A 849 8.27 19.54 5.68
C ASN A 849 8.54 21.04 5.93
N LEU A 850 7.81 21.63 6.88
CA LEU A 850 7.87 23.08 7.17
C LEU A 850 9.26 23.56 7.57
N LEU A 851 10.08 22.66 8.13
CA LEU A 851 11.47 22.95 8.51
C LEU A 851 12.42 22.98 7.30
N ASP A 852 11.92 22.57 6.13
CA ASP A 852 12.66 22.49 4.87
C ASP A 852 13.94 21.63 4.98
N GLY A 853 13.85 20.58 5.77
CA GLY A 853 14.97 19.67 5.98
C GLY A 853 15.29 18.88 4.71
N GLU A 854 16.55 18.84 4.33
CA GLU A 854 17.08 18.00 3.25
C GLU A 854 17.19 16.56 3.74
N ASN A 855 16.08 15.85 3.75
CA ASN A 855 16.02 14.46 4.19
C ASN A 855 16.47 13.53 3.06
N ILE A 856 17.44 12.67 3.33
CA ILE A 856 17.88 11.67 2.38
C ILE A 856 16.88 10.52 2.39
N SER A 857 16.26 10.23 1.23
CA SER A 857 15.19 9.24 1.09
C SER A 857 15.69 7.91 0.54
N ASP A 858 16.64 7.93 -0.39
CA ASP A 858 17.14 6.73 -1.05
C ASP A 858 18.58 6.91 -1.48
N LEU A 859 19.35 5.84 -1.39
CA LEU A 859 20.75 5.79 -1.85
C LEU A 859 21.00 4.81 -2.97
N GLU A 860 20.06 3.94 -3.30
CA GLU A 860 20.26 3.02 -4.39
C GLU A 860 19.79 3.65 -5.70
N PRO A 861 20.72 4.02 -6.62
CA PRO A 861 20.38 4.27 -8.00
C PRO A 861 19.89 2.96 -8.59
N THR A 862 18.60 2.69 -8.46
CA THR A 862 18.00 1.49 -8.99
C THR A 862 18.07 1.50 -10.51
N ASN A 863 18.70 0.47 -11.05
CA ASN A 863 18.59 -0.01 -12.42
C ASN A 863 19.13 0.91 -13.52
N TRP A 864 20.40 0.73 -13.80
CA TRP A 864 20.98 1.09 -15.09
C TRP A 864 20.60 0.03 -16.14
N PRO A 865 19.91 0.38 -17.24
CA PRO A 865 19.49 -0.63 -18.22
C PRO A 865 20.63 -1.30 -18.96
N ASP A 866 21.78 -0.69 -18.97
CA ASP A 866 22.89 -1.08 -19.84
C ASP A 866 24.15 -1.41 -19.04
N GLY A 867 24.13 -2.31 -18.13
CA GLY A 867 25.29 -2.92 -17.42
C GLY A 867 26.71 -2.50 -17.82
N ALA A 868 26.84 -1.59 -18.81
CA ALA A 868 28.06 -1.14 -19.42
C ALA A 868 28.70 0.07 -18.73
N ILE A 869 27.95 0.83 -17.92
CA ILE A 869 28.48 2.01 -17.28
C ILE A 869 28.34 1.84 -15.78
N ASN A 870 29.47 1.78 -15.20
CA ASN A 870 29.76 1.57 -13.79
C ASN A 870 28.69 2.19 -12.87
N PRO A 871 27.75 1.39 -12.33
CA PRO A 871 26.78 1.89 -11.34
C PRO A 871 27.48 2.40 -10.08
N GLN A 872 28.74 2.09 -9.93
CA GLN A 872 29.58 2.48 -8.81
C GLN A 872 29.99 3.96 -8.85
N ALA A 873 29.83 4.64 -9.97
CA ALA A 873 30.04 6.08 -10.06
C ALA A 873 29.02 6.91 -9.28
N TYR A 874 27.93 6.29 -8.80
CA TYR A 874 26.91 6.96 -7.99
C TYR A 874 27.04 6.67 -6.51
N ASN A 875 28.21 6.36 -6.05
CA ASN A 875 28.47 6.25 -4.64
C ASN A 875 28.33 7.60 -3.96
N ILE A 876 27.44 7.62 -3.00
CA ILE A 876 27.27 8.78 -2.15
C ILE A 876 28.43 8.82 -1.18
N TYR A 877 29.34 9.71 -1.43
CA TYR A 877 30.40 10.07 -0.51
C TYR A 877 29.84 10.98 0.58
N TYR A 878 28.99 10.41 1.42
CA TYR A 878 28.40 11.19 2.49
C TYR A 878 29.29 11.29 3.73
N THR A 879 30.15 10.32 3.95
CA THR A 879 30.63 10.03 5.29
C THR A 879 31.90 10.78 5.75
N GLU A 880 32.69 11.29 4.86
CA GLU A 880 33.96 11.91 5.29
C GLU A 880 33.99 13.44 5.17
N THR A 881 33.09 14.03 4.40
CA THR A 881 33.08 15.48 4.18
C THR A 881 31.89 16.22 4.77
N GLY A 882 30.90 15.51 5.33
CA GLY A 882 29.66 16.11 5.89
C GLY A 882 28.77 16.79 4.85
N ARG A 883 28.96 16.53 3.57
CA ARG A 883 28.14 17.09 2.49
C ARG A 883 27.17 16.04 1.96
N ALA A 884 25.89 16.35 2.03
CA ALA A 884 24.82 15.55 1.47
C ALA A 884 24.81 15.59 -0.06
N GLY A 885 24.66 14.44 -0.66
CA GLY A 885 24.05 14.31 -1.96
C GLY A 885 24.91 14.59 -3.17
N GLY A 886 25.51 13.56 -3.69
CA GLY A 886 26.03 13.58 -5.04
C GLY A 886 26.48 12.19 -5.45
N ALA A 887 26.15 11.78 -6.65
CA ALA A 887 26.88 10.73 -7.32
C ALA A 887 28.15 11.34 -7.91
N PHE A 888 29.25 10.61 -7.87
CA PHE A 888 30.52 11.11 -8.38
C PHE A 888 30.93 10.34 -9.62
N LEU A 889 31.34 11.06 -10.64
CA LEU A 889 32.08 10.49 -11.76
C LEU A 889 33.56 10.64 -11.50
N THR A 890 34.33 9.63 -11.80
CA THR A 890 35.77 9.65 -11.67
C THR A 890 36.38 9.98 -13.02
N GLN A 891 37.09 11.05 -13.08
CA GLN A 891 37.91 11.43 -14.23
C GLN A 891 39.12 12.20 -13.73
N ASP A 892 40.29 11.86 -14.21
CA ASP A 892 41.53 12.68 -14.02
C ASP A 892 41.40 13.92 -14.91
N GLN A 893 40.98 15.05 -14.36
CA GLN A 893 40.79 16.29 -15.12
C GLN A 893 42.03 17.21 -15.08
N ASP A 894 42.82 17.11 -14.04
CA ASP A 894 43.99 17.96 -13.88
C ASP A 894 45.30 17.27 -14.37
N GLY A 895 45.21 15.99 -14.75
CA GLY A 895 46.32 15.23 -15.32
C GLY A 895 47.34 14.77 -14.27
N ASP A 896 46.96 14.74 -12.99
CA ASP A 896 47.87 14.35 -11.91
C ASP A 896 47.98 12.81 -11.74
N GLY A 897 47.25 12.05 -12.55
CA GLY A 897 47.19 10.59 -12.52
C GLY A 897 46.23 10.04 -11.46
N ARG A 898 45.42 10.89 -10.85
CA ARG A 898 44.37 10.51 -9.90
C ARG A 898 43.00 10.81 -10.48
N GLU A 899 42.01 10.02 -10.09
CA GLU A 899 40.65 10.26 -10.49
C GLU A 899 40.03 11.40 -9.66
N ASP A 900 39.60 12.48 -10.32
CA ASP A 900 38.81 13.54 -9.71
C ASP A 900 37.38 13.14 -9.54
N TRP A 901 36.77 13.56 -8.45
CA TRP A 901 35.41 13.23 -8.10
C TRP A 901 34.50 14.45 -8.21
N PHE A 902 33.46 14.35 -9.06
CA PHE A 902 32.46 15.41 -9.25
C PHE A 902 31.14 14.99 -8.66
N PRO A 903 30.48 15.84 -7.85
CA PRO A 903 29.13 15.55 -7.36
C PRO A 903 28.12 15.65 -8.52
N VAL A 904 27.38 14.60 -8.74
CA VAL A 904 26.19 14.63 -9.58
C VAL A 904 24.97 14.84 -8.69
N HIS A 905 24.25 15.95 -8.88
CA HIS A 905 23.01 16.23 -8.16
C HIS A 905 21.88 15.40 -8.75
N ASP A 906 21.60 14.26 -8.14
CA ASP A 906 20.40 13.49 -8.43
C ASP A 906 19.32 13.84 -7.40
N PRO A 907 18.24 14.52 -7.79
CA PRO A 907 17.19 14.92 -6.87
C PRO A 907 16.44 13.75 -6.21
N ARG A 908 16.53 12.51 -6.75
CA ARG A 908 15.94 11.31 -6.15
C ARG A 908 16.55 10.97 -4.79
N VAL A 909 17.78 11.40 -4.55
CA VAL A 909 18.47 11.17 -3.27
C VAL A 909 17.73 11.84 -2.12
N PHE A 910 17.07 12.95 -2.38
CA PHE A 910 16.39 13.73 -1.37
C PHE A 910 14.89 13.48 -1.41
N ALA A 911 14.26 13.45 -0.23
CA ALA A 911 12.83 13.54 -0.11
C ALA A 911 12.33 14.93 -0.56
N GLN A 912 11.04 15.02 -0.79
CA GLN A 912 10.40 16.27 -1.16
C GLN A 912 10.70 17.38 -0.13
N GLY A 913 11.11 18.55 -0.58
CA GLY A 913 11.27 19.75 0.23
C GLY A 913 9.94 20.30 0.75
N ARG A 914 9.99 21.48 1.37
CA ARG A 914 8.79 22.13 1.91
C ARG A 914 7.75 22.36 0.82
N THR A 915 6.49 21.99 1.11
CA THR A 915 5.33 22.35 0.28
C THR A 915 4.26 23.04 1.13
N ILE A 916 3.56 23.98 0.50
CA ILE A 916 2.40 24.65 1.09
C ILE A 916 1.26 24.55 0.09
N ARG A 917 0.09 24.14 0.57
CA ARG A 917 -1.13 24.02 -0.23
C ARG A 917 -2.26 24.78 0.44
N VAL A 918 -3.14 25.35 -0.35
CA VAL A 918 -4.39 25.93 0.11
C VAL A 918 -5.55 25.09 -0.37
N GLY A 919 -6.62 25.06 0.38
CA GLY A 919 -7.78 24.27 0.03
C GLY A 919 -9.09 24.92 0.45
N LEU A 920 -10.15 24.52 -0.22
CA LEU A 920 -11.52 24.88 0.08
C LEU A 920 -12.36 23.62 0.21
N GLY A 921 -13.17 23.54 1.28
CA GLY A 921 -14.13 22.49 1.50
C GLY A 921 -15.55 23.04 1.60
N VAL A 922 -16.51 22.28 1.07
CA VAL A 922 -17.94 22.53 1.22
C VAL A 922 -18.59 21.26 1.73
N GLN A 923 -19.38 21.39 2.79
CA GLN A 923 -20.13 20.29 3.36
C GLN A 923 -21.61 20.65 3.42
N PHE A 924 -22.47 19.77 2.92
CA PHE A 924 -23.91 19.98 2.79
C PHE A 924 -24.74 18.78 3.28
#